data_5181a1bef7b18e3268688d3da14ddf6c
#
_entry.id   5181a1bef7b18e3268688d3da14ddf6c
#
_cell.length_a   1.000
_cell.length_b   1.000
_cell.length_c   1.000
_cell.angle_alpha   90.00
_cell.angle_beta   90.00
_cell.angle_gamma   90.00
#
_symmetry.space_group_name_H-M   'P 1'
#
loop_
_entity.id
_entity.type
_entity.pdbx_description
1 polymer ?
#
loop_
_entity_poly.entity_id
_entity_poly.type
_entity_poly.pdbx_seq_one_letter_code
_entity_poly.pdbx_strand_id
1 'polypeptide(L)'
;MNTQPDPMNRRDFLSASGLAALSAAVLAPSVASAQTSLAENAGLERELKKALQAAKDAQSAALPVAGAPLPTSEGALDLSPAKWLWYPGDRTLPNTFVLFRRVLQLNAKPKKATGWIIGESRYQLEVNGKRIQWGPAPNDPRWPEVDHMDLTESLTSGENVIGATVLYFGQGDATCPMSRAGFIFKLEIEHADGRKETVVSDNAWRCHLSQAWKPGQHRMFFMRALQEEFDGRLHPHGWNEKGFVENDDWLEPSLPPCAANQPIFADPTNDTMTGIHGPRKFIYGAEARSKLELRPRFIPLMRETWVSAAPLVEQHRIKWKRPIAEYFAVRTPKSYDAEGTQAAQPAGENAWRLELDPERGTTLTFALPEQWVGWPGITIEAPAGTTLEMMTQDGHAVGGPALMNTSHHKWARFTCREGVNHFRWFDFDCFRWLQVHLHPGRGTVIVSNPGILKREYPWPHEPRVVTSDPVVQRVLNAATNTMRNAAQETFVDGMSRERNQYSGGMSFCRHAIHMLAGENRQVARFLRSFSQGMTAEGYFMDNWPSHDRLSRLSQRVLEATHCGALLDIGVRFTFDCWEYYRYTGDLAPLREPYPKLLRQVNYLRGKMKSEGLLPVDQDDYGFPIVYVGFSGCFPNQRDRQCCFNLFWAASLTRAMAPMCRAFGDAKLADEIEQLGARVLKATVARFWSREHGAFVDNLPWWREDGGVHYSEMTLGVSVEYDQCPGGAIERSVELLATKPKNVGIDNSTEPVAWGWWALAKGGRPDVVVKEFREVYGAMNSVKLNNTSEEFYRGSKRPDTGSNWSHACCAPIYVAVMSLAGIRLLEPAFKRYEIRPQLADLPDLALTVHTPHGPIGFSGKGPLGTRTLTLTLPPNAAGELVVHPDEKLNLKSLGKGRFALPAGQTVTIELKHT
;
A
#
# COMPACT_ATOMS: atom_id res chain seq x y z
N MET A 1 -19.90 -21.93 -39.99
CA MET A 1 -20.70 -22.22 -38.80
C MET A 1 -20.00 -21.49 -37.64
N ASN A 2 -20.53 -20.36 -37.27
CA ASN A 2 -20.01 -19.53 -36.16
C ASN A 2 -20.47 -20.13 -34.84
N THR A 3 -19.56 -20.62 -34.04
CA THR A 3 -19.83 -20.85 -32.61
C THR A 3 -19.10 -19.76 -31.85
N GLN A 4 -19.86 -18.73 -31.41
CA GLN A 4 -19.42 -17.84 -30.36
C GLN A 4 -19.21 -18.65 -29.06
N PRO A 5 -18.16 -18.34 -28.25
CA PRO A 5 -18.03 -18.93 -26.93
C PRO A 5 -19.10 -18.36 -25.99
N ASP A 6 -19.72 -19.27 -25.26
CA ASP A 6 -20.71 -19.03 -24.22
C ASP A 6 -20.22 -17.95 -23.21
N PRO A 7 -21.04 -16.99 -22.81
CA PRO A 7 -20.67 -16.02 -21.78
C PRO A 7 -20.54 -16.76 -20.44
N MET A 8 -19.37 -16.57 -19.81
CA MET A 8 -19.03 -17.11 -18.49
C MET A 8 -20.15 -16.78 -17.48
N ASN A 9 -20.69 -17.82 -16.85
CA ASN A 9 -21.80 -17.76 -15.92
C ASN A 9 -21.43 -16.91 -14.68
N ARG A 10 -22.36 -16.12 -14.15
CA ARG A 10 -22.24 -15.28 -12.93
C ARG A 10 -21.61 -16.00 -11.72
N ARG A 11 -21.79 -17.31 -11.62
CA ARG A 11 -21.17 -18.13 -10.55
C ARG A 11 -19.66 -18.26 -10.67
N ASP A 12 -19.13 -18.25 -11.88
CA ASP A 12 -17.69 -18.51 -12.11
C ASP A 12 -16.82 -17.27 -11.88
N PHE A 13 -17.38 -16.08 -12.04
CA PHE A 13 -16.68 -14.82 -11.70
C PHE A 13 -16.67 -14.57 -10.17
N LEU A 14 -17.76 -14.92 -9.50
CA LEU A 14 -17.83 -14.89 -8.02
C LEU A 14 -16.88 -15.88 -7.39
N SER A 15 -16.61 -16.96 -8.10
CA SER A 15 -15.65 -17.96 -7.64
C SER A 15 -14.19 -17.55 -7.82
N ALA A 16 -13.84 -16.68 -8.74
CA ALA A 16 -12.46 -16.20 -8.88
C ALA A 16 -11.99 -15.28 -7.73
N SER A 17 -12.90 -14.59 -7.05
CA SER A 17 -12.64 -13.88 -5.79
C SER A 17 -13.08 -14.65 -4.54
N GLY A 18 -13.87 -15.69 -4.69
CA GLY A 18 -14.40 -16.54 -3.62
C GLY A 18 -14.07 -18.03 -3.75
N LEU A 19 -13.36 -18.46 -4.80
CA LEU A 19 -13.11 -19.88 -5.12
C LEU A 19 -11.82 -20.45 -4.50
N ALA A 20 -11.41 -19.97 -3.34
CA ALA A 20 -10.52 -20.76 -2.49
C ALA A 20 -11.27 -21.86 -1.68
N ALA A 21 -12.60 -21.92 -1.76
CA ALA A 21 -13.38 -22.74 -0.85
C ALA A 21 -13.95 -24.06 -1.43
N LEU A 22 -13.78 -24.37 -2.72
CA LEU A 22 -14.55 -25.48 -3.34
C LEU A 22 -13.72 -26.50 -4.14
N SER A 23 -12.41 -26.68 -3.87
CA SER A 23 -11.66 -27.81 -4.42
C SER A 23 -10.86 -28.59 -3.36
N ALA A 24 -11.45 -28.82 -2.19
CA ALA A 24 -10.86 -29.59 -1.11
C ALA A 24 -11.42 -31.02 -1.01
N ALA A 25 -11.65 -31.68 -2.12
CA ALA A 25 -11.90 -33.14 -2.12
C ALA A 25 -11.10 -33.75 -3.27
N VAL A 26 -10.18 -34.61 -2.89
CA VAL A 26 -9.35 -35.54 -3.65
C VAL A 26 -7.85 -35.17 -3.68
N LEU A 27 -7.16 -36.03 -2.95
CA LEU A 27 -5.77 -36.48 -2.94
C LEU A 27 -4.99 -36.05 -1.67
N ALA A 28 -4.95 -36.99 -0.72
CA ALA A 28 -3.98 -37.00 0.37
C ALA A 28 -2.65 -37.59 -0.16
N PRO A 29 -1.52 -36.89 -0.03
CA PRO A 29 -0.20 -37.48 -0.14
C PRO A 29 0.21 -38.14 1.18
N SER A 30 0.96 -39.21 1.10
CA SER A 30 1.40 -40.03 2.21
C SER A 30 2.30 -39.25 3.19
N VAL A 31 2.16 -39.56 4.46
CA VAL A 31 2.85 -38.95 5.63
C VAL A 31 4.39 -38.98 5.54
N ALA A 32 4.97 -39.79 4.68
CA ALA A 32 6.43 -39.92 4.55
C ALA A 32 7.09 -38.76 3.77
N SER A 33 6.35 -38.04 2.89
CA SER A 33 6.89 -36.90 2.16
C SER A 33 6.88 -35.58 2.97
N ALA A 34 6.07 -35.51 4.03
CA ALA A 34 5.96 -34.32 4.87
C ALA A 34 7.15 -34.15 5.86
N GLN A 35 7.80 -35.23 6.24
CA GLN A 35 8.93 -35.16 7.19
C GLN A 35 10.24 -34.72 6.51
N THR A 36 10.46 -35.09 5.25
CA THR A 36 11.64 -34.61 4.49
C THR A 36 11.55 -33.11 4.17
N SER A 37 10.36 -32.60 3.88
CA SER A 37 10.13 -31.17 3.61
C SER A 37 10.33 -30.27 4.83
N LEU A 38 10.10 -30.77 6.04
CA LEU A 38 10.28 -30.01 7.28
C LEU A 38 11.76 -29.81 7.66
N ALA A 39 12.62 -30.79 7.38
CA ALA A 39 14.06 -30.67 7.63
C ALA A 39 14.76 -29.80 6.58
N GLU A 40 14.33 -29.86 5.32
CA GLU A 40 14.79 -28.99 4.24
C GLU A 40 14.33 -27.54 4.46
N ASN A 41 13.10 -27.31 4.93
CA ASN A 41 12.61 -26.00 5.31
C ASN A 41 13.38 -25.39 6.50
N ALA A 42 13.80 -26.18 7.47
CA ALA A 42 14.63 -25.71 8.60
C ALA A 42 16.06 -25.32 8.16
N GLY A 43 16.58 -25.96 7.12
CA GLY A 43 17.85 -25.60 6.48
C GLY A 43 17.73 -24.27 5.73
N LEU A 44 16.69 -24.15 4.92
CA LEU A 44 16.36 -22.95 4.17
C LEU A 44 16.11 -21.75 5.09
N GLU A 45 15.34 -21.94 6.18
CA GLU A 45 15.12 -20.88 7.18
C GLU A 45 16.43 -20.36 7.78
N ARG A 46 17.41 -21.22 8.03
CA ARG A 46 18.73 -20.81 8.55
C ARG A 46 19.50 -19.96 7.56
N GLU A 47 19.53 -20.36 6.29
CA GLU A 47 20.22 -19.61 5.25
C GLU A 47 19.52 -18.28 4.95
N LEU A 48 18.18 -18.25 4.95
CA LEU A 48 17.40 -17.02 4.82
C LEU A 48 17.62 -16.08 5.99
N LYS A 49 17.74 -16.57 7.24
CA LYS A 49 18.09 -15.74 8.41
C LYS A 49 19.49 -15.14 8.31
N LYS A 50 20.49 -15.89 7.79
CA LYS A 50 21.83 -15.36 7.54
C LYS A 50 21.82 -14.26 6.47
N ALA A 51 21.10 -14.50 5.36
CA ALA A 51 20.94 -13.52 4.29
C ALA A 51 20.21 -12.25 4.78
N LEU A 52 19.21 -12.41 5.65
CA LEU A 52 18.50 -11.30 6.28
C LEU A 52 19.43 -10.47 7.18
N GLN A 53 20.27 -11.13 7.98
CA GLN A 53 21.23 -10.41 8.82
C GLN A 53 22.26 -9.67 7.98
N ALA A 54 22.82 -10.32 6.94
CA ALA A 54 23.74 -9.68 6.01
C ALA A 54 23.11 -8.47 5.27
N ALA A 55 21.82 -8.58 4.89
CA ALA A 55 21.08 -7.48 4.27
C ALA A 55 20.84 -6.32 5.25
N LYS A 56 20.56 -6.62 6.53
CA LYS A 56 20.43 -5.60 7.59
C LYS A 56 21.75 -4.91 7.88
N ASP A 57 22.84 -5.66 7.89
CA ASP A 57 24.20 -5.12 8.09
C ASP A 57 24.62 -4.22 6.90
N ALA A 58 24.27 -4.62 5.66
CA ALA A 58 24.47 -3.83 4.46
C ALA A 58 23.60 -2.54 4.46
N GLN A 59 22.39 -2.59 4.97
CA GLN A 59 21.52 -1.40 5.15
C GLN A 59 22.13 -0.41 6.17
N SER A 60 22.80 -0.92 7.20
CA SER A 60 23.50 -0.06 8.19
C SER A 60 24.71 0.65 7.58
N ALA A 61 25.29 0.07 6.52
CA ALA A 61 26.44 0.62 5.80
C ALA A 61 26.04 1.51 4.60
N ALA A 62 24.75 1.51 4.19
CA ALA A 62 24.28 2.39 3.14
C ALA A 62 24.33 3.84 3.63
N LEU A 63 25.20 4.65 3.03
CA LEU A 63 25.25 6.08 3.28
C LEU A 63 23.85 6.67 3.00
N PRO A 64 23.32 7.52 3.89
CA PRO A 64 22.10 8.25 3.57
C PRO A 64 22.35 9.05 2.29
N VAL A 65 21.56 8.84 1.26
CA VAL A 65 21.51 9.78 0.14
C VAL A 65 21.09 11.09 0.77
N ALA A 66 22.01 12.02 0.89
CA ALA A 66 21.71 13.37 1.33
C ALA A 66 20.78 13.97 0.28
N GLY A 67 19.49 13.81 0.48
CA GLY A 67 18.47 14.39 -0.38
C GLY A 67 18.63 15.90 -0.34
N ALA A 68 18.50 16.55 -1.50
CA ALA A 68 18.35 17.99 -1.54
C ALA A 68 17.24 18.43 -0.59
N PRO A 69 17.34 19.61 0.05
CA PRO A 69 16.30 20.12 0.90
C PRO A 69 14.95 20.11 0.16
N LEU A 70 13.97 19.44 0.73
CA LEU A 70 12.65 19.39 0.13
C LEU A 70 12.02 20.77 0.08
N PRO A 71 11.28 21.09 -1.01
CA PRO A 71 10.59 22.39 -1.09
C PRO A 71 9.58 22.50 0.06
N THR A 72 9.53 23.67 0.68
CA THR A 72 8.64 23.97 1.80
C THR A 72 7.29 24.54 1.37
N SER A 73 7.12 24.89 0.06
CA SER A 73 5.90 25.53 -0.45
C SER A 73 4.98 24.52 -1.13
N GLU A 74 3.69 24.60 -0.78
CA GLU A 74 2.60 23.84 -1.43
C GLU A 74 2.00 24.57 -2.64
N GLY A 75 2.58 25.70 -3.06
CA GLY A 75 2.07 26.54 -4.15
C GLY A 75 2.29 25.96 -5.55
N ALA A 76 1.68 26.60 -6.54
CA ALA A 76 1.91 26.28 -7.95
C ALA A 76 3.41 26.43 -8.32
N LEU A 77 3.91 25.49 -9.10
CA LEU A 77 5.29 25.46 -9.57
C LEU A 77 5.37 25.99 -11.00
N ASP A 78 6.13 27.07 -11.20
CA ASP A 78 6.41 27.60 -12.53
C ASP A 78 7.69 26.97 -13.11
N LEU A 79 7.53 26.18 -14.15
CA LEU A 79 8.65 25.58 -14.89
C LEU A 79 9.06 26.38 -16.14
N SER A 80 8.48 27.56 -16.37
CA SER A 80 8.85 28.38 -17.54
C SER A 80 10.39 28.58 -17.62
N PRO A 81 10.98 28.54 -18.82
CA PRO A 81 10.38 28.39 -20.15
C PRO A 81 10.29 26.92 -20.64
N ALA A 82 10.41 25.92 -19.75
CA ALA A 82 10.30 24.51 -20.12
C ALA A 82 8.96 24.20 -20.80
N LYS A 83 8.98 23.31 -21.77
CA LYS A 83 7.79 22.87 -22.51
C LYS A 83 7.52 21.40 -22.24
N TRP A 84 6.24 21.01 -22.26
CA TRP A 84 5.87 19.63 -22.35
C TRP A 84 6.31 19.06 -23.71
N LEU A 85 7.02 17.95 -23.71
CA LEU A 85 7.51 17.26 -24.89
C LEU A 85 6.89 15.89 -25.01
N TRP A 86 6.72 15.44 -26.26
CA TRP A 86 6.39 14.06 -26.57
C TRP A 86 6.97 13.66 -27.92
N TYR A 87 6.88 12.37 -28.25
CA TYR A 87 7.25 11.85 -29.56
C TYR A 87 6.30 12.43 -30.63
N PRO A 88 6.81 12.90 -31.78
CA PRO A 88 5.98 13.50 -32.83
C PRO A 88 5.06 12.46 -33.46
N GLY A 89 3.75 12.68 -33.35
CA GLY A 89 2.71 11.78 -33.86
C GLY A 89 1.32 12.20 -33.40
N ASP A 90 0.32 11.86 -34.17
CA ASP A 90 -1.07 12.25 -33.91
C ASP A 90 -1.74 11.36 -32.84
N ARG A 91 -1.15 10.22 -32.52
CA ARG A 91 -1.72 9.22 -31.61
C ARG A 91 -0.66 8.54 -30.77
N THR A 92 -0.94 8.43 -29.48
CA THR A 92 -0.15 7.61 -28.54
C THR A 92 -0.96 6.40 -28.09
N LEU A 93 -0.39 5.21 -28.26
CA LEU A 93 -1.00 3.96 -27.80
C LEU A 93 -0.77 3.77 -26.27
N PRO A 94 -1.63 3.01 -25.58
CA PRO A 94 -1.35 2.60 -24.21
C PRO A 94 -0.01 1.86 -24.10
N ASN A 95 0.67 1.99 -22.96
CA ASN A 95 1.96 1.36 -22.66
C ASN A 95 3.05 1.68 -23.71
N THR A 96 3.08 2.94 -24.15
CA THR A 96 4.13 3.48 -25.05
C THR A 96 5.32 3.95 -24.22
N PHE A 97 6.52 3.52 -24.62
CA PHE A 97 7.78 4.00 -24.07
C PHE A 97 8.47 4.95 -25.04
N VAL A 98 8.88 6.11 -24.54
CA VAL A 98 9.69 7.09 -25.26
C VAL A 98 10.97 7.35 -24.51
N LEU A 99 12.10 7.28 -25.20
CA LEU A 99 13.42 7.64 -24.69
C LEU A 99 13.68 9.11 -25.04
N PHE A 100 14.00 9.94 -24.06
CA PHE A 100 14.41 11.33 -24.24
C PHE A 100 15.86 11.48 -23.86
N ARG A 101 16.67 12.17 -24.66
CA ARG A 101 18.07 12.46 -24.34
C ARG A 101 18.43 13.90 -24.60
N ARG A 102 19.36 14.40 -23.81
CA ARG A 102 19.98 15.72 -23.90
C ARG A 102 21.47 15.62 -23.64
N VAL A 103 22.27 16.08 -24.58
CA VAL A 103 23.71 16.21 -24.41
C VAL A 103 24.04 17.60 -23.87
N LEU A 104 24.88 17.67 -22.84
CA LEU A 104 25.39 18.90 -22.23
C LEU A 104 26.92 18.89 -22.28
N GLN A 105 27.50 20.07 -22.59
CA GLN A 105 28.93 20.29 -22.48
C GLN A 105 29.23 21.20 -21.30
N LEU A 106 29.98 20.73 -20.32
CA LEU A 106 30.35 21.49 -19.14
C LEU A 106 31.87 21.69 -19.09
N ASN A 107 32.32 22.92 -18.90
CA ASN A 107 33.77 23.23 -18.80
C ASN A 107 34.40 22.64 -17.53
N ALA A 108 33.61 22.50 -16.47
CA ALA A 108 34.01 21.92 -15.19
C ALA A 108 32.82 21.26 -14.51
N LYS A 109 33.07 20.43 -13.48
CA LYS A 109 32.02 19.91 -12.61
C LYS A 109 31.24 21.08 -12.00
N PRO A 110 29.91 21.07 -12.03
CA PRO A 110 29.10 22.16 -11.47
C PRO A 110 29.23 22.21 -9.94
N LYS A 111 29.12 23.40 -9.38
CA LYS A 111 29.02 23.60 -7.93
C LYS A 111 27.68 23.09 -7.40
N LYS A 112 26.62 23.31 -8.18
CA LYS A 112 25.26 22.83 -7.87
C LYS A 112 24.47 22.64 -9.18
N ALA A 113 23.67 21.58 -9.25
CA ALA A 113 22.79 21.30 -10.39
C ALA A 113 21.49 20.68 -9.87
N THR A 114 20.47 21.49 -9.69
CA THR A 114 19.17 21.05 -9.12
C THR A 114 18.01 21.48 -10.01
N GLY A 115 16.91 20.73 -9.96
CA GLY A 115 15.78 21.02 -10.84
C GLY A 115 14.56 20.16 -10.59
N TRP A 116 13.74 20.05 -11.61
CA TRP A 116 12.42 19.45 -11.58
C TRP A 116 12.16 18.59 -12.80
N ILE A 117 11.47 17.47 -12.58
CA ILE A 117 11.14 16.52 -13.64
C ILE A 117 9.78 15.86 -13.39
N ILE A 118 9.02 15.64 -14.45
CA ILE A 118 7.88 14.75 -14.45
C ILE A 118 7.69 14.12 -15.83
N GLY A 119 7.31 12.85 -15.84
CA GLY A 119 6.90 12.11 -17.04
C GLY A 119 5.56 11.44 -16.79
N GLU A 120 4.62 11.65 -17.65
CA GLU A 120 3.31 11.03 -17.61
C GLU A 120 3.27 9.74 -18.45
N SER A 121 3.06 8.56 -17.86
CA SER A 121 2.59 8.31 -16.46
C SER A 121 3.71 7.97 -15.49
N ARG A 122 4.85 7.48 -15.98
CA ARG A 122 6.05 7.10 -15.21
C ARG A 122 7.32 7.49 -15.96
N TYR A 123 8.37 7.80 -15.23
CA TYR A 123 9.69 8.03 -15.81
C TYR A 123 10.81 7.35 -15.01
N GLN A 124 11.91 7.06 -15.67
CA GLN A 124 13.21 6.76 -15.09
C GLN A 124 14.20 7.79 -15.61
N LEU A 125 14.85 8.51 -14.69
CA LEU A 125 15.92 9.48 -14.99
C LEU A 125 17.28 8.81 -14.89
N GLU A 126 18.12 9.06 -15.88
CA GLU A 126 19.48 8.53 -15.96
C GLU A 126 20.43 9.66 -16.35
N VAL A 127 21.67 9.60 -15.81
CA VAL A 127 22.73 10.52 -16.21
C VAL A 127 24.00 9.73 -16.47
N ASN A 128 24.59 9.91 -17.65
CA ASN A 128 25.80 9.20 -18.07
C ASN A 128 25.69 7.67 -17.88
N GLY A 129 24.57 7.09 -18.29
CA GLY A 129 24.26 5.67 -18.17
C GLY A 129 23.86 5.18 -16.77
N LYS A 130 23.83 6.06 -15.76
CA LYS A 130 23.50 5.70 -14.37
C LYS A 130 22.08 6.13 -14.01
N ARG A 131 21.30 5.20 -13.45
CA ARG A 131 19.97 5.51 -12.87
C ARG A 131 20.11 6.49 -11.71
N ILE A 132 19.32 7.55 -11.74
CA ILE A 132 19.25 8.59 -10.71
C ILE A 132 18.00 8.44 -9.87
N GLN A 133 16.81 8.40 -10.50
CA GLN A 133 15.53 8.29 -9.81
C GLN A 133 14.45 7.74 -10.71
N TRP A 134 13.35 7.34 -10.10
CA TRP A 134 12.13 6.87 -10.73
C TRP A 134 10.94 7.63 -10.14
N GLY A 135 9.98 7.97 -10.99
CA GLY A 135 8.78 8.71 -10.61
C GLY A 135 7.76 8.79 -11.75
N PRO A 136 6.81 9.71 -11.65
CA PRO A 136 6.49 10.50 -10.47
C PRO A 136 5.79 9.68 -9.39
N ALA A 137 5.61 10.28 -8.20
CA ALA A 137 4.68 9.76 -7.22
C ALA A 137 3.26 9.70 -7.83
N PRO A 138 2.44 8.68 -7.50
CA PRO A 138 1.05 8.63 -7.94
C PRO A 138 0.32 9.91 -7.57
N ASN A 139 -0.33 10.57 -8.52
CA ASN A 139 -0.94 11.88 -8.33
C ASN A 139 -2.23 12.02 -9.14
N ASP A 140 -3.00 13.05 -8.82
CA ASP A 140 -4.13 13.49 -9.60
C ASP A 140 -3.64 14.29 -10.82
N PRO A 141 -4.03 13.94 -12.06
CA PRO A 141 -3.55 14.64 -13.24
C PRO A 141 -3.95 16.13 -13.36
N ARG A 142 -4.87 16.59 -12.51
CA ARG A 142 -5.19 18.03 -12.40
C ARG A 142 -4.14 18.81 -11.63
N TRP A 143 -3.47 18.12 -10.68
CA TRP A 143 -2.43 18.66 -9.81
C TRP A 143 -1.21 17.74 -9.77
N PRO A 144 -0.49 17.59 -10.93
CA PRO A 144 0.66 16.71 -10.98
C PRO A 144 1.74 17.15 -9.98
N GLU A 145 2.27 16.21 -9.24
CA GLU A 145 3.40 16.44 -8.34
C GLU A 145 4.71 16.23 -9.09
N VAL A 146 5.44 17.32 -9.31
CA VAL A 146 6.73 17.33 -10.02
C VAL A 146 7.84 16.96 -9.06
N ASP A 147 8.65 15.99 -9.43
CA ASP A 147 9.75 15.51 -8.59
C ASP A 147 10.94 16.48 -8.64
N HIS A 148 11.51 16.78 -7.49
CA HIS A 148 12.78 17.47 -7.38
C HIS A 148 13.92 16.50 -7.76
N MET A 149 14.94 17.01 -8.43
CA MET A 149 16.16 16.27 -8.74
C MET A 149 17.43 17.05 -8.35
N ASP A 150 18.46 16.33 -7.94
CA ASP A 150 19.79 16.85 -7.72
C ASP A 150 20.80 16.03 -8.55
N LEU A 151 21.39 16.65 -9.55
CA LEU A 151 22.37 16.07 -10.46
C LEU A 151 23.81 16.53 -10.18
N THR A 152 24.04 17.24 -9.09
CA THR A 152 25.35 17.86 -8.75
C THR A 152 26.48 16.84 -8.79
N GLU A 153 26.30 15.69 -8.18
CA GLU A 153 27.32 14.64 -8.14
C GLU A 153 27.37 13.77 -9.42
N SER A 154 26.32 13.81 -10.24
CA SER A 154 26.21 12.99 -11.45
C SER A 154 26.78 13.65 -12.69
N LEU A 155 26.90 14.98 -12.68
CA LEU A 155 27.47 15.75 -13.78
C LEU A 155 28.99 15.91 -13.59
N THR A 156 29.71 15.83 -14.71
CA THR A 156 31.18 15.89 -14.76
C THR A 156 31.63 16.96 -15.75
N SER A 157 32.92 17.30 -15.74
CA SER A 157 33.53 18.10 -16.81
C SER A 157 33.45 17.37 -18.15
N GLY A 158 33.29 18.11 -19.23
CA GLY A 158 33.13 17.59 -20.59
C GLY A 158 31.69 17.25 -20.94
N GLU A 159 31.55 16.26 -21.83
CA GLU A 159 30.24 15.77 -22.26
C GLU A 159 29.49 15.09 -21.11
N ASN A 160 28.20 15.38 -21.02
CA ASN A 160 27.25 14.68 -20.14
C ASN A 160 25.97 14.38 -20.91
N VAL A 161 25.36 13.25 -20.63
CA VAL A 161 24.10 12.84 -21.22
C VAL A 161 23.04 12.71 -20.13
N ILE A 162 21.97 13.47 -20.25
CA ILE A 162 20.75 13.30 -19.43
C ILE A 162 19.77 12.49 -20.26
N GLY A 163 19.36 11.33 -19.75
CA GLY A 163 18.40 10.44 -20.35
C GLY A 163 17.15 10.29 -19.49
N ALA A 164 15.99 10.21 -20.14
CA ALA A 164 14.74 9.86 -19.46
C ALA A 164 13.97 8.83 -20.28
N THR A 165 13.71 7.66 -19.67
CA THR A 165 12.77 6.67 -20.20
C THR A 165 11.38 6.99 -19.66
N VAL A 166 10.42 7.33 -20.51
CA VAL A 166 9.07 7.71 -20.10
C VAL A 166 8.04 6.71 -20.62
N LEU A 167 7.25 6.17 -19.69
CA LEU A 167 6.13 5.26 -19.97
C LEU A 167 4.80 5.99 -19.87
N TYR A 168 3.99 5.88 -20.90
CA TYR A 168 2.60 6.33 -20.92
C TYR A 168 1.65 5.14 -20.81
N PHE A 169 0.88 5.05 -19.72
CA PHE A 169 -0.09 3.95 -19.50
C PHE A 169 -1.32 4.02 -20.42
N GLY A 170 -1.70 5.20 -20.86
CA GLY A 170 -2.90 5.41 -21.67
C GLY A 170 -4.17 5.33 -20.85
N GLN A 171 -4.63 4.15 -20.54
CA GLN A 171 -5.88 3.94 -19.81
C GLN A 171 -5.78 4.10 -18.28
N GLY A 172 -4.64 4.50 -17.76
CA GLY A 172 -4.39 4.60 -16.33
C GLY A 172 -4.08 3.25 -15.67
N ASP A 173 -3.83 3.30 -14.38
CA ASP A 173 -3.41 2.19 -13.50
C ASP A 173 -4.13 2.35 -12.15
N ALA A 174 -4.06 1.35 -11.29
CA ALA A 174 -4.66 1.39 -9.95
C ALA A 174 -4.19 2.56 -9.07
N THR A 175 -3.02 3.12 -9.38
CA THR A 175 -2.44 4.26 -8.65
C THR A 175 -2.33 5.52 -9.51
N CYS A 176 -2.79 5.49 -10.75
CA CYS A 176 -2.61 6.56 -11.71
C CYS A 176 -3.88 6.70 -12.56
N PRO A 177 -4.65 7.77 -12.39
CA PRO A 177 -5.75 8.08 -13.28
C PRO A 177 -5.29 8.22 -14.72
N MET A 178 -6.20 8.13 -15.67
CA MET A 178 -5.90 8.44 -17.06
C MET A 178 -5.44 9.88 -17.18
N SER A 179 -4.31 10.07 -17.84
CA SER A 179 -3.70 11.37 -18.11
C SER A 179 -3.33 11.50 -19.59
N ARG A 180 -2.59 12.54 -19.92
CA ARG A 180 -2.03 12.73 -21.26
C ARG A 180 -0.53 12.47 -21.24
N ALA A 181 -0.06 11.86 -22.32
CA ALA A 181 1.37 11.62 -22.49
C ALA A 181 2.15 12.94 -22.47
N GLY A 182 3.28 12.97 -21.80
CA GLY A 182 4.13 14.14 -21.74
C GLY A 182 5.36 13.98 -20.85
N PHE A 183 6.35 14.80 -21.12
CA PHE A 183 7.59 14.91 -20.36
C PHE A 183 7.96 16.38 -20.21
N ILE A 184 8.32 16.82 -19.01
CA ILE A 184 8.82 18.16 -18.76
C ILE A 184 10.00 18.13 -17.79
N PHE A 185 11.00 18.97 -18.06
CA PHE A 185 12.27 19.00 -17.36
C PHE A 185 12.80 20.42 -17.24
N LYS A 186 13.33 20.79 -16.06
CA LYS A 186 14.04 22.06 -15.84
C LYS A 186 15.18 21.81 -14.86
N LEU A 187 16.40 22.19 -15.24
CA LEU A 187 17.60 22.06 -14.43
C LEU A 187 18.31 23.41 -14.35
N GLU A 188 18.63 23.86 -13.16
CA GLU A 188 19.44 25.04 -12.90
C GLU A 188 20.83 24.61 -12.47
N ILE A 189 21.86 25.05 -13.21
CA ILE A 189 23.26 24.74 -13.01
C ILE A 189 23.98 26.01 -12.50
N GLU A 190 24.59 25.91 -11.32
CA GLU A 190 25.52 26.92 -10.80
C GLU A 190 26.95 26.43 -11.05
N HIS A 191 27.67 27.14 -11.90
CA HIS A 191 29.07 26.84 -12.20
C HIS A 191 30.01 27.29 -11.07
N ALA A 192 31.24 26.79 -11.08
CA ALA A 192 32.24 27.11 -10.06
C ALA A 192 32.61 28.63 -10.02
N ASP A 193 32.46 29.32 -11.16
CA ASP A 193 32.67 30.77 -11.30
C ASP A 193 31.45 31.62 -10.86
N GLY A 194 30.38 30.99 -10.41
CA GLY A 194 29.13 31.64 -10.00
C GLY A 194 28.15 31.93 -11.17
N ARG A 195 28.50 31.64 -12.39
CA ARG A 195 27.59 31.74 -13.55
C ARG A 195 26.45 30.72 -13.39
N LYS A 196 25.24 31.14 -13.75
CA LYS A 196 24.07 30.25 -13.76
C LYS A 196 23.65 29.93 -15.19
N GLU A 197 23.25 28.70 -15.39
CA GLU A 197 22.73 28.19 -16.65
C GLU A 197 21.45 27.39 -16.39
N THR A 198 20.45 27.55 -17.27
CA THR A 198 19.20 26.80 -17.16
C THR A 198 19.06 25.88 -18.37
N VAL A 199 18.87 24.61 -18.12
CA VAL A 199 18.57 23.59 -19.13
C VAL A 199 17.10 23.22 -18.97
N VAL A 200 16.35 23.30 -20.05
CA VAL A 200 14.91 23.00 -20.06
C VAL A 200 14.55 21.95 -21.08
N SER A 201 13.37 21.37 -20.96
CA SER A 201 12.76 20.60 -22.02
C SER A 201 12.33 21.52 -23.16
N ASP A 202 13.03 21.40 -24.29
CA ASP A 202 12.88 22.19 -25.52
C ASP A 202 13.29 21.35 -26.75
N ASN A 203 13.38 21.97 -27.90
CA ASN A 203 13.74 21.30 -29.15
C ASN A 203 15.22 20.85 -29.24
N ALA A 204 16.03 21.17 -28.26
CA ALA A 204 17.40 20.66 -28.18
C ALA A 204 17.49 19.27 -27.54
N TRP A 205 16.38 18.72 -27.06
CA TRP A 205 16.26 17.31 -26.75
C TRP A 205 16.07 16.48 -28.00
N ARG A 206 16.39 15.20 -27.92
CA ARG A 206 16.04 14.17 -28.89
C ARG A 206 15.14 13.14 -28.25
N CYS A 207 14.23 12.57 -29.03
CA CYS A 207 13.34 11.51 -28.58
C CYS A 207 13.34 10.32 -29.54
N HIS A 208 13.19 9.14 -29.00
CA HIS A 208 13.11 7.88 -29.72
C HIS A 208 11.92 7.05 -29.24
N LEU A 209 11.04 6.64 -30.15
CA LEU A 209 9.96 5.70 -29.84
C LEU A 209 10.58 4.31 -29.67
N SER A 210 10.57 3.81 -28.45
CA SER A 210 11.18 2.50 -28.18
C SER A 210 10.48 1.38 -28.93
N GLN A 211 11.25 0.63 -29.72
CA GLN A 211 10.82 -0.61 -30.37
C GLN A 211 11.05 -1.82 -29.46
N ALA A 212 11.87 -1.68 -28.43
CA ALA A 212 12.15 -2.75 -27.47
C ALA A 212 10.92 -3.11 -26.63
N TRP A 213 10.13 -2.10 -26.20
CA TRP A 213 8.81 -2.29 -25.63
C TRP A 213 7.75 -2.02 -26.71
N LYS A 214 6.87 -2.99 -26.97
CA LYS A 214 5.83 -2.82 -27.98
C LYS A 214 4.74 -1.87 -27.47
N PRO A 215 4.43 -0.77 -28.18
CA PRO A 215 3.27 0.08 -27.85
C PRO A 215 1.96 -0.71 -27.95
N GLY A 216 0.98 -0.37 -27.14
CA GLY A 216 -0.33 -1.03 -27.15
C GLY A 216 -0.34 -2.38 -26.44
N GLN A 217 0.68 -2.68 -25.64
CA GLN A 217 0.76 -3.90 -24.83
C GLN A 217 -0.49 -4.12 -23.99
N HIS A 218 -0.79 -5.39 -23.73
CA HIS A 218 -1.87 -5.76 -22.83
C HIS A 218 -1.59 -5.28 -21.40
N ARG A 219 -2.66 -5.08 -20.66
CA ARG A 219 -2.59 -4.89 -19.22
C ARG A 219 -2.15 -6.19 -18.54
N MET A 220 -1.33 -6.07 -17.49
CA MET A 220 -0.96 -7.19 -16.63
C MET A 220 -2.22 -7.88 -16.09
N PHE A 221 -3.15 -7.10 -15.56
CA PHE A 221 -4.53 -7.48 -15.29
C PHE A 221 -5.38 -6.19 -15.14
N PHE A 222 -6.66 -6.28 -14.81
CA PHE A 222 -7.54 -5.11 -14.89
C PHE A 222 -7.13 -3.93 -13.99
N MET A 223 -6.36 -4.16 -12.91
CA MET A 223 -5.87 -3.13 -11.98
C MET A 223 -4.46 -2.63 -12.31
N ARG A 224 -3.64 -3.37 -13.07
CA ARG A 224 -2.25 -3.06 -13.35
C ARG A 224 -2.05 -2.85 -14.85
N ALA A 225 -1.52 -1.68 -15.23
CA ALA A 225 -1.47 -1.27 -16.62
C ALA A 225 -0.42 -2.01 -17.45
N LEU A 226 0.81 -2.13 -16.93
CA LEU A 226 1.92 -2.63 -17.72
C LEU A 226 2.05 -4.16 -17.61
N GLN A 227 1.86 -4.87 -18.72
CA GLN A 227 2.44 -6.19 -18.94
C GLN A 227 3.74 -5.99 -19.72
N GLU A 228 4.88 -6.15 -19.07
CA GLU A 228 6.16 -5.83 -19.68
C GLU A 228 6.67 -6.97 -20.58
N GLU A 229 6.89 -6.65 -21.83
CA GLU A 229 7.64 -7.48 -22.78
C GLU A 229 8.71 -6.61 -23.44
N PHE A 230 9.97 -6.99 -23.27
CA PHE A 230 11.12 -6.22 -23.71
C PHE A 230 12.05 -7.08 -24.59
N ASP A 231 12.39 -6.57 -25.77
CA ASP A 231 13.38 -7.19 -26.67
C ASP A 231 14.69 -6.40 -26.67
N GLY A 232 15.71 -6.93 -26.00
CA GLY A 232 17.02 -6.27 -25.87
C GLY A 232 17.75 -6.09 -27.21
N ARG A 233 17.40 -6.83 -28.25
CA ARG A 233 17.99 -6.70 -29.59
C ARG A 233 17.55 -5.42 -30.30
N LEU A 234 16.38 -4.87 -29.91
CA LEU A 234 15.80 -3.67 -30.49
C LEU A 234 16.07 -2.42 -29.65
N HIS A 235 16.71 -2.58 -28.48
CA HIS A 235 17.03 -1.44 -27.63
C HIS A 235 18.27 -0.69 -28.15
N PRO A 236 18.26 0.63 -28.24
CA PRO A 236 19.44 1.43 -28.65
C PRO A 236 20.45 1.50 -27.49
N HIS A 237 21.19 0.41 -27.24
CA HIS A 237 22.13 0.33 -26.13
C HIS A 237 23.15 1.47 -26.13
N GLY A 238 23.45 2.02 -24.95
CA GLY A 238 24.34 3.17 -24.79
C GLY A 238 23.69 4.52 -25.10
N TRP A 239 22.39 4.56 -25.43
CA TRP A 239 21.68 5.80 -25.82
C TRP A 239 21.76 6.92 -24.78
N ASN A 240 21.91 6.58 -23.52
CA ASN A 240 22.04 7.48 -22.36
C ASN A 240 23.49 7.66 -21.88
N GLU A 241 24.45 7.21 -22.68
CA GLU A 241 25.89 7.29 -22.40
C GLU A 241 26.58 8.29 -23.31
N LYS A 242 27.80 8.69 -22.93
CA LYS A 242 28.66 9.58 -23.71
C LYS A 242 29.11 8.90 -25.01
N GLY A 243 29.23 9.68 -26.07
CA GLY A 243 29.72 9.20 -27.36
C GLY A 243 28.69 8.40 -28.17
N PHE A 244 27.43 8.24 -27.72
CA PHE A 244 26.40 7.60 -28.52
C PHE A 244 26.09 8.41 -29.76
N VAL A 245 26.04 7.76 -30.93
CA VAL A 245 25.73 8.38 -32.21
C VAL A 245 24.26 8.13 -32.55
N GLU A 246 23.49 9.22 -32.66
CA GLU A 246 22.07 9.16 -33.03
C GLU A 246 21.90 8.76 -34.51
N ASN A 247 20.93 7.91 -34.79
CA ASN A 247 20.47 7.58 -36.14
C ASN A 247 19.17 8.34 -36.47
N ASP A 248 18.59 8.09 -37.63
CA ASP A 248 17.39 8.76 -38.13
C ASP A 248 16.11 8.48 -37.30
N ASP A 249 16.14 7.49 -36.41
CA ASP A 249 15.04 7.18 -35.51
C ASP A 249 14.98 8.13 -34.29
N TRP A 250 16.02 8.94 -34.07
CA TRP A 250 16.08 9.98 -33.05
C TRP A 250 15.56 11.28 -33.61
N LEU A 251 14.35 11.64 -33.22
CA LEU A 251 13.62 12.79 -33.73
C LEU A 251 13.68 13.99 -32.77
N GLU A 252 13.42 15.17 -33.32
CA GLU A 252 13.08 16.33 -32.48
C GLU A 252 11.71 16.11 -31.85
N PRO A 253 11.56 16.27 -30.52
CA PRO A 253 10.28 16.09 -29.87
C PRO A 253 9.30 17.19 -30.26
N SER A 254 8.03 16.86 -30.30
CA SER A 254 6.95 17.82 -30.49
C SER A 254 6.27 18.17 -29.16
N LEU A 255 5.43 19.19 -29.18
CA LEU A 255 4.44 19.37 -28.13
C LEU A 255 3.50 18.16 -28.16
N PRO A 256 3.04 17.70 -26.98
CA PRO A 256 2.00 16.68 -26.93
C PRO A 256 0.79 17.10 -27.79
N PRO A 257 0.02 16.15 -28.34
CA PRO A 257 -1.14 16.46 -29.19
C PRO A 257 -2.21 17.33 -28.52
N CYS A 258 -2.01 17.68 -27.28
CA CYS A 258 -2.83 18.59 -26.51
C CYS A 258 -1.99 19.74 -25.97
N ALA A 259 -2.39 20.96 -26.23
CA ALA A 259 -1.72 22.18 -25.78
C ALA A 259 -1.47 22.14 -24.26
N ALA A 260 -0.30 22.64 -23.85
CA ALA A 260 0.18 22.65 -22.46
C ALA A 260 -0.76 23.32 -21.42
N ASN A 261 -1.83 23.94 -21.87
CA ASN A 261 -2.83 24.65 -21.05
C ASN A 261 -4.23 24.03 -21.11
N GLN A 262 -4.39 22.87 -21.72
CA GLN A 262 -5.68 22.18 -21.70
C GLN A 262 -5.76 21.21 -20.52
N PRO A 263 -6.94 21.08 -19.89
CA PRO A 263 -7.11 20.13 -18.79
C PRO A 263 -6.72 18.74 -19.24
N ILE A 264 -5.96 18.05 -18.39
CA ILE A 264 -5.49 16.68 -18.63
C ILE A 264 -6.65 15.69 -18.68
N PHE A 265 -7.72 15.95 -17.96
CA PHE A 265 -8.97 15.26 -18.20
C PHE A 265 -9.54 15.75 -19.54
N ALA A 266 -9.79 14.79 -20.42
CA ALA A 266 -10.66 15.01 -21.56
C ALA A 266 -11.92 15.71 -21.08
N ASP A 267 -12.45 16.60 -21.92
CA ASP A 267 -13.76 17.21 -21.75
C ASP A 267 -14.70 16.16 -21.13
N PRO A 268 -15.31 16.44 -19.97
CA PRO A 268 -16.28 15.53 -19.39
C PRO A 268 -17.43 15.18 -20.32
N THR A 269 -17.61 15.93 -21.43
CA THR A 269 -18.55 15.60 -22.52
C THR A 269 -17.96 14.60 -23.52
N ASN A 270 -16.65 14.35 -23.49
CA ASN A 270 -15.95 13.44 -24.41
C ASN A 270 -15.08 12.44 -23.64
N ASP A 271 -15.58 11.97 -22.53
CA ASP A 271 -14.94 10.96 -21.72
C ASP A 271 -14.98 9.61 -22.44
N THR A 272 -13.90 9.32 -23.16
CA THR A 272 -13.75 8.06 -23.91
C THR A 272 -13.69 6.82 -23.01
N MET A 273 -13.46 6.98 -21.73
CA MET A 273 -13.45 5.88 -20.76
C MET A 273 -14.84 5.43 -20.40
N THR A 274 -15.82 6.32 -20.56
CA THR A 274 -17.20 6.09 -20.19
C THR A 274 -18.14 6.17 -21.39
N GLY A 275 -17.60 6.18 -22.60
CA GLY A 275 -18.34 6.33 -23.86
C GLY A 275 -19.58 5.46 -24.04
N ILE A 276 -19.79 4.47 -23.18
CA ILE A 276 -20.98 3.63 -23.13
C ILE A 276 -22.14 4.31 -22.38
N HIS A 277 -21.86 5.33 -21.52
CA HIS A 277 -22.82 5.87 -20.54
C HIS A 277 -23.02 7.38 -20.54
N GLY A 278 -22.47 8.10 -21.49
CA GLY A 278 -22.58 9.55 -21.59
C GLY A 278 -21.72 10.34 -20.61
N PRO A 279 -21.80 11.69 -20.67
CA PRO A 279 -20.92 12.57 -19.90
C PRO A 279 -21.11 12.36 -18.41
N ARG A 280 -19.99 12.21 -17.70
CA ARG A 280 -19.97 12.03 -16.26
C ARG A 280 -19.29 13.16 -15.55
N LYS A 281 -20.00 13.68 -14.60
CA LYS A 281 -19.50 14.68 -13.65
C LYS A 281 -18.77 13.96 -12.51
N PHE A 282 -17.55 13.44 -12.81
CA PHE A 282 -16.86 12.62 -11.84
C PHE A 282 -16.35 13.36 -10.64
N ILE A 283 -15.87 14.53 -10.86
CA ILE A 283 -15.04 15.18 -9.88
C ILE A 283 -15.67 16.51 -9.53
N TYR A 284 -15.56 16.84 -8.26
CA TYR A 284 -16.10 18.02 -7.66
C TYR A 284 -15.71 19.30 -8.40
N GLY A 285 -16.72 20.05 -8.83
CA GLY A 285 -16.65 21.45 -9.13
C GLY A 285 -16.11 21.86 -10.51
N ALA A 286 -16.10 23.16 -10.71
CA ALA A 286 -15.51 23.81 -11.89
C ALA A 286 -14.01 23.52 -12.02
N GLU A 287 -13.38 23.05 -10.96
CA GLU A 287 -11.97 22.69 -10.92
C GLU A 287 -11.65 21.51 -11.85
N ALA A 288 -12.63 20.66 -12.16
CA ALA A 288 -12.47 19.63 -13.18
C ALA A 288 -12.15 20.21 -14.58
N ARG A 289 -12.39 21.47 -14.76
CA ARG A 289 -12.07 22.25 -15.98
C ARG A 289 -10.91 23.23 -15.77
N SER A 290 -10.29 23.24 -14.58
CA SER A 290 -9.21 24.16 -14.28
C SER A 290 -7.95 23.85 -15.10
N LYS A 291 -7.12 24.86 -15.25
CA LYS A 291 -5.78 24.70 -15.82
C LYS A 291 -5.00 23.66 -15.00
N LEU A 292 -4.21 22.87 -15.68
CA LEU A 292 -3.15 22.07 -15.10
C LEU A 292 -2.31 22.93 -14.15
N GLU A 293 -2.29 22.56 -12.87
CA GLU A 293 -1.48 23.21 -11.84
C GLU A 293 -0.38 22.23 -11.40
N LEU A 294 0.84 22.50 -11.85
CA LEU A 294 2.00 21.74 -11.38
C LEU A 294 2.29 22.11 -9.92
N ARG A 295 2.50 21.10 -9.08
CA ARG A 295 2.85 21.25 -7.68
C ARG A 295 4.20 20.59 -7.37
N PRO A 296 5.03 21.15 -6.51
CA PRO A 296 6.25 20.48 -6.10
C PRO A 296 5.88 19.25 -5.25
N ARG A 297 6.56 18.12 -5.50
CA ARG A 297 6.53 16.99 -4.58
C ARG A 297 7.16 17.43 -3.26
N PHE A 298 6.45 17.29 -2.15
CA PHE A 298 6.94 17.72 -0.83
C PHE A 298 7.34 16.56 0.10
N ILE A 299 7.21 15.32 -0.36
CA ILE A 299 7.74 14.14 0.32
C ILE A 299 9.07 13.71 -0.32
N PRO A 300 9.97 13.07 0.44
CA PRO A 300 11.24 12.60 -0.10
C PRO A 300 11.05 11.57 -1.22
N LEU A 301 12.08 11.41 -2.05
CA LEU A 301 12.20 10.29 -2.95
C LEU A 301 12.34 8.99 -2.15
N MET A 302 11.91 7.88 -2.72
CA MET A 302 12.09 6.57 -2.11
C MET A 302 13.58 6.22 -2.08
N ARG A 303 14.03 5.62 -0.98
CA ARG A 303 15.36 5.03 -0.89
C ARG A 303 15.39 3.72 -1.69
N GLU A 304 16.38 3.59 -2.56
CA GLU A 304 16.59 2.40 -3.36
C GLU A 304 17.83 1.64 -2.87
N THR A 305 17.75 0.32 -2.68
CA THR A 305 18.87 -0.52 -2.24
C THR A 305 18.80 -1.88 -2.94
N TRP A 306 19.88 -2.30 -3.59
CA TRP A 306 19.93 -3.64 -4.18
C TRP A 306 20.06 -4.72 -3.09
N VAL A 307 19.24 -5.76 -3.19
CA VAL A 307 19.32 -6.95 -2.35
C VAL A 307 19.27 -8.20 -3.22
N SER A 308 20.29 -9.03 -3.10
CA SER A 308 20.34 -10.29 -3.83
C SER A 308 19.33 -11.29 -3.30
N ALA A 309 18.66 -11.99 -4.20
CA ALA A 309 17.81 -13.15 -3.88
C ALA A 309 18.68 -14.42 -3.96
N ALA A 310 19.29 -14.77 -2.85
CA ALA A 310 20.06 -15.99 -2.69
C ALA A 310 19.53 -16.75 -1.47
N PRO A 311 19.48 -18.06 -1.52
CA PRO A 311 20.00 -19.02 -2.47
C PRO A 311 19.07 -19.34 -3.66
N LEU A 312 19.60 -20.08 -4.65
CA LEU A 312 18.78 -20.83 -5.60
C LEU A 312 18.10 -21.98 -4.84
N VAL A 313 16.77 -21.92 -4.76
CA VAL A 313 15.96 -22.79 -3.90
C VAL A 313 15.50 -24.03 -4.65
N GLU A 314 15.09 -23.83 -5.90
CA GLU A 314 14.58 -24.90 -6.76
C GLU A 314 15.00 -24.68 -8.20
N GLN A 315 15.11 -25.77 -8.92
CA GLN A 315 15.37 -25.77 -10.34
C GLN A 315 14.68 -26.97 -11.00
N HIS A 316 13.95 -26.71 -12.07
CA HIS A 316 13.18 -27.73 -12.77
C HIS A 316 13.32 -27.61 -14.27
N ARG A 317 13.13 -28.74 -14.95
CA ARG A 317 12.93 -28.83 -16.38
C ARG A 317 11.44 -29.03 -16.64
N ILE A 318 10.86 -28.28 -17.56
CA ILE A 318 9.42 -28.32 -17.86
C ILE A 318 9.20 -28.43 -19.38
N LYS A 319 8.12 -29.09 -19.75
CA LYS A 319 7.62 -29.16 -21.13
C LYS A 319 6.22 -28.60 -21.20
N TRP A 320 6.04 -27.58 -22.03
CA TRP A 320 4.73 -27.00 -22.27
C TRP A 320 3.87 -27.95 -23.13
N LYS A 321 2.60 -28.11 -22.78
CA LYS A 321 1.64 -28.95 -23.53
C LYS A 321 1.13 -28.32 -24.82
N ARG A 322 1.31 -26.97 -24.93
CA ARG A 322 0.98 -26.16 -26.12
C ARG A 322 2.03 -25.07 -26.26
N PRO A 323 2.05 -24.33 -27.36
CA PRO A 323 2.91 -23.16 -27.49
C PRO A 323 2.75 -22.18 -26.32
N ILE A 324 3.85 -21.66 -25.79
CA ILE A 324 3.85 -20.81 -24.60
C ILE A 324 2.95 -19.57 -24.80
N ALA A 325 2.88 -19.04 -26.01
CA ALA A 325 2.04 -17.89 -26.36
C ALA A 325 0.54 -18.13 -26.11
N GLU A 326 0.07 -19.37 -26.10
CA GLU A 326 -1.33 -19.71 -25.80
C GLU A 326 -1.66 -19.61 -24.31
N TYR A 327 -0.63 -19.51 -23.43
CA TYR A 327 -0.78 -19.35 -21.97
C TYR A 327 -0.43 -17.93 -21.53
N PHE A 328 -0.85 -16.94 -22.30
CA PHE A 328 -0.46 -15.55 -22.07
C PHE A 328 -0.85 -15.04 -20.67
N ALA A 329 -2.08 -15.28 -20.25
CA ALA A 329 -2.61 -14.69 -19.02
C ALA A 329 -2.27 -15.52 -17.78
N VAL A 330 -2.63 -16.79 -17.75
CA VAL A 330 -2.54 -17.65 -16.55
C VAL A 330 -1.76 -18.92 -16.88
N ARG A 331 -0.78 -19.24 -16.03
CA ARG A 331 -0.04 -20.48 -16.06
C ARG A 331 -0.49 -21.36 -14.90
N THR A 332 -0.93 -22.56 -15.19
CA THR A 332 -1.40 -23.52 -14.19
C THR A 332 -0.59 -24.81 -14.26
N PRO A 333 -0.59 -25.63 -13.21
CA PRO A 333 0.06 -26.95 -13.25
C PRO A 333 -0.40 -27.85 -14.39
N LYS A 334 -1.58 -27.61 -14.96
CA LYS A 334 -2.11 -28.34 -16.12
C LYS A 334 -1.51 -27.89 -17.47
N SER A 335 -0.81 -26.76 -17.51
CA SER A 335 -0.25 -26.16 -18.73
C SER A 335 1.07 -26.77 -19.17
N TYR A 336 1.73 -27.53 -18.31
CA TYR A 336 3.06 -28.11 -18.54
C TYR A 336 3.21 -29.46 -17.83
N ASP A 337 4.21 -30.21 -18.21
CA ASP A 337 4.69 -31.40 -17.51
C ASP A 337 6.07 -31.09 -16.91
N ALA A 338 6.25 -31.44 -15.62
CA ALA A 338 7.55 -31.35 -14.97
C ALA A 338 8.36 -32.60 -15.33
N GLU A 339 9.55 -32.41 -15.91
CA GLU A 339 10.41 -33.49 -16.44
C GLU A 339 11.72 -33.62 -15.64
N GLY A 340 11.66 -33.42 -14.33
CA GLY A 340 12.82 -33.60 -13.43
C GLY A 340 13.56 -32.29 -13.14
N THR A 341 14.73 -32.42 -12.53
CA THR A 341 15.56 -31.30 -12.10
C THR A 341 16.55 -30.91 -13.20
N GLN A 342 16.69 -29.61 -13.46
CA GLN A 342 17.78 -29.05 -14.24
C GLN A 342 18.99 -28.87 -13.34
N ALA A 343 20.15 -29.41 -13.76
CA ALA A 343 21.38 -29.23 -13.01
C ALA A 343 22.11 -27.95 -13.46
N ALA A 344 21.69 -26.78 -12.98
CA ALA A 344 22.48 -25.56 -13.12
C ALA A 344 23.75 -25.65 -12.26
N GLN A 345 24.89 -25.37 -12.85
CA GLN A 345 26.19 -25.45 -12.17
C GLN A 345 26.56 -24.09 -11.58
N PRO A 346 27.11 -24.01 -10.37
CA PRO A 346 27.68 -22.75 -9.85
C PRO A 346 28.72 -22.20 -10.84
N ALA A 347 28.64 -20.90 -11.12
CA ALA A 347 29.52 -20.18 -12.05
C ALA A 347 30.16 -18.93 -11.42
N GLY A 348 30.18 -18.86 -10.11
CA GLY A 348 30.67 -17.74 -9.31
C GLY A 348 29.74 -17.41 -8.16
N GLU A 349 30.00 -16.31 -7.47
CA GLU A 349 29.13 -15.82 -6.42
C GLU A 349 27.78 -15.38 -7.01
N ASN A 350 26.69 -15.94 -6.51
CA ASN A 350 25.33 -15.70 -7.00
C ASN A 350 25.18 -15.83 -8.54
N ALA A 351 25.82 -16.83 -9.13
CA ALA A 351 25.82 -17.10 -10.57
C ALA A 351 25.67 -18.60 -10.85
N TRP A 352 24.88 -18.93 -11.88
CA TRP A 352 24.56 -20.32 -12.27
C TRP A 352 24.63 -20.46 -13.79
N ARG A 353 25.35 -21.46 -14.23
CA ARG A 353 25.52 -21.84 -15.64
C ARG A 353 24.66 -23.04 -15.99
N LEU A 354 24.02 -22.98 -17.14
CA LEU A 354 23.24 -24.11 -17.69
C LEU A 354 23.23 -24.14 -19.22
N GLU A 355 22.97 -25.31 -19.80
CA GLU A 355 22.70 -25.45 -21.20
C GLU A 355 21.22 -25.45 -21.48
N LEU A 356 20.78 -24.66 -22.46
CA LEU A 356 19.37 -24.62 -22.88
C LEU A 356 19.00 -25.91 -23.63
N ASP A 357 17.78 -26.38 -23.36
CA ASP A 357 17.19 -27.52 -24.07
C ASP A 357 16.26 -26.97 -25.17
N PRO A 358 16.37 -27.51 -26.45
CA PRO A 358 15.57 -26.98 -27.54
C PRO A 358 14.08 -27.29 -27.46
N GLU A 359 13.67 -28.23 -26.61
CA GLU A 359 12.26 -28.62 -26.45
C GLU A 359 11.68 -28.30 -25.07
N ARG A 360 12.54 -28.03 -24.08
CA ARG A 360 12.17 -27.87 -22.66
C ARG A 360 12.60 -26.53 -22.12
N GLY A 361 11.71 -25.94 -21.35
CA GLY A 361 12.05 -24.76 -20.53
C GLY A 361 12.73 -25.17 -19.23
N THR A 362 13.45 -24.22 -18.64
CA THR A 362 14.10 -24.37 -17.34
C THR A 362 13.61 -23.32 -16.38
N THR A 363 13.24 -23.71 -15.16
CA THR A 363 12.89 -22.77 -14.09
C THR A 363 13.98 -22.74 -13.02
N LEU A 364 14.39 -21.54 -12.61
CA LEU A 364 15.27 -21.27 -11.48
C LEU A 364 14.53 -20.41 -10.48
N THR A 365 14.30 -20.91 -9.27
CA THR A 365 13.53 -20.21 -8.23
C THR A 365 14.46 -19.71 -7.14
N PHE A 366 14.36 -18.42 -6.85
CA PHE A 366 15.13 -17.70 -5.84
C PHE A 366 14.22 -17.14 -4.77
N ALA A 367 14.72 -17.04 -3.54
CA ALA A 367 13.99 -16.49 -2.42
C ALA A 367 14.67 -15.24 -1.84
N LEU A 368 13.90 -14.19 -1.61
CA LEU A 368 14.32 -13.09 -0.74
C LEU A 368 14.20 -13.50 0.73
N PRO A 369 14.96 -12.93 1.65
CA PRO A 369 14.84 -13.21 3.08
C PRO A 369 13.44 -12.98 3.65
N GLU A 370 12.78 -11.93 3.16
CA GLU A 370 11.40 -11.57 3.49
C GLU A 370 10.71 -10.90 2.29
N GLN A 371 9.44 -10.64 2.40
CA GLN A 371 8.68 -9.98 1.34
C GLN A 371 8.98 -8.48 1.34
N TRP A 372 9.36 -7.94 0.16
CA TRP A 372 9.68 -6.51 -0.04
C TRP A 372 9.07 -5.95 -1.31
N VAL A 373 8.96 -4.63 -1.34
CA VAL A 373 8.57 -3.85 -2.52
C VAL A 373 9.83 -3.36 -3.24
N GLY A 374 9.85 -3.51 -4.58
CA GLY A 374 10.94 -3.02 -5.40
C GLY A 374 10.90 -3.58 -6.82
N TRP A 375 11.97 -3.36 -7.55
CA TRP A 375 12.11 -3.81 -8.93
C TRP A 375 12.86 -5.14 -8.98
N PRO A 376 12.23 -6.26 -9.41
CA PRO A 376 12.94 -7.51 -9.64
C PRO A 376 13.95 -7.34 -10.79
N GLY A 377 15.09 -7.96 -10.67
CA GLY A 377 16.14 -7.88 -11.68
C GLY A 377 17.10 -9.05 -11.66
N ILE A 378 17.78 -9.24 -12.79
CA ILE A 378 18.83 -10.24 -12.99
C ILE A 378 19.88 -9.73 -13.99
N THR A 379 21.05 -10.34 -13.96
CA THR A 379 22.01 -10.29 -15.07
C THR A 379 22.02 -11.65 -15.75
N ILE A 380 22.02 -11.66 -17.08
CA ILE A 380 22.08 -12.89 -17.86
C ILE A 380 23.05 -12.73 -19.03
N GLU A 381 23.97 -13.67 -19.16
CA GLU A 381 24.81 -13.84 -20.36
C GLU A 381 24.21 -14.97 -21.19
N ALA A 382 23.84 -14.67 -22.43
CA ALA A 382 23.10 -15.61 -23.29
C ALA A 382 23.29 -15.30 -24.77
N PRO A 383 23.06 -16.30 -25.67
CA PRO A 383 22.92 -16.07 -27.10
C PRO A 383 21.76 -15.13 -27.43
N ALA A 384 21.90 -14.37 -28.52
CA ALA A 384 20.84 -13.50 -29.02
C ALA A 384 19.54 -14.29 -29.29
N GLY A 385 18.40 -13.73 -28.87
CA GLY A 385 17.09 -14.34 -29.05
C GLY A 385 16.69 -15.29 -27.90
N THR A 386 17.60 -15.59 -26.95
CA THR A 386 17.23 -16.30 -25.72
C THR A 386 16.12 -15.54 -25.01
N THR A 387 15.01 -16.22 -24.75
CA THR A 387 13.83 -15.61 -24.11
C THR A 387 13.66 -16.15 -22.68
N LEU A 388 13.37 -15.26 -21.75
CA LEU A 388 13.09 -15.61 -20.37
C LEU A 388 11.89 -14.82 -19.83
N GLU A 389 11.27 -15.39 -18.80
CA GLU A 389 10.26 -14.69 -18.00
C GLU A 389 10.75 -14.59 -16.56
N MET A 390 10.65 -13.41 -16.00
CA MET A 390 10.84 -13.18 -14.58
C MET A 390 9.45 -13.16 -13.93
N MET A 391 9.19 -14.08 -13.01
CA MET A 391 7.94 -14.21 -12.29
C MET A 391 8.14 -13.86 -10.82
N THR A 392 7.20 -13.14 -10.24
CA THR A 392 7.22 -12.73 -8.83
C THR A 392 6.03 -13.31 -8.10
N GLN A 393 6.21 -13.72 -6.84
CA GLN A 393 5.12 -14.18 -5.99
C GLN A 393 5.37 -13.86 -4.52
N ASP A 394 4.28 -13.71 -3.78
CA ASP A 394 4.28 -13.54 -2.33
C ASP A 394 4.46 -14.89 -1.63
N GLY A 395 3.69 -15.87 -2.08
CA GLY A 395 3.71 -17.24 -1.56
C GLY A 395 4.14 -18.25 -2.60
N HIS A 396 4.98 -19.19 -2.19
CA HIS A 396 5.38 -20.36 -2.98
C HIS A 396 5.67 -21.53 -2.03
N ALA A 397 5.28 -22.73 -2.46
CA ALA A 397 5.60 -23.96 -1.74
C ALA A 397 6.80 -24.64 -2.41
N VAL A 398 7.92 -24.66 -1.71
CA VAL A 398 9.09 -25.43 -2.13
C VAL A 398 8.72 -26.91 -2.22
N GLY A 399 9.09 -27.55 -3.34
CA GLY A 399 8.66 -28.93 -3.66
C GLY A 399 7.26 -29.03 -4.28
N GLY A 400 6.62 -27.88 -4.54
CA GLY A 400 5.34 -27.77 -5.22
C GLY A 400 5.47 -27.77 -6.75
N PRO A 401 4.54 -27.07 -7.46
CA PRO A 401 4.60 -26.97 -8.92
C PRO A 401 5.90 -26.32 -9.41
N ALA A 402 6.50 -26.87 -10.44
CA ALA A 402 7.77 -26.42 -11.03
C ALA A 402 7.74 -24.97 -11.54
N LEU A 403 6.58 -24.47 -11.93
CA LEU A 403 6.32 -23.07 -12.24
C LEU A 403 5.48 -22.44 -11.14
N MET A 404 5.88 -21.28 -10.65
CA MET A 404 5.08 -20.50 -9.71
C MET A 404 3.73 -20.14 -10.35
N ASN A 405 2.69 -20.08 -9.52
CA ASN A 405 1.39 -19.64 -9.98
C ASN A 405 1.45 -18.17 -10.40
N THR A 406 1.05 -17.87 -11.63
CA THR A 406 1.03 -16.50 -12.16
C THR A 406 -0.32 -15.80 -11.94
N SER A 407 -1.00 -16.03 -10.80
CA SER A 407 -2.18 -15.23 -10.45
C SER A 407 -1.84 -13.75 -10.61
N HIS A 408 -2.80 -12.97 -11.13
CA HIS A 408 -2.62 -11.56 -11.50
C HIS A 408 -1.52 -11.32 -12.56
N HIS A 409 -1.14 -12.32 -13.34
CA HIS A 409 -0.19 -12.24 -14.45
C HIS A 409 1.16 -11.60 -14.06
N LYS A 410 1.66 -11.93 -12.87
CA LYS A 410 2.88 -11.34 -12.28
C LYS A 410 4.16 -11.90 -12.94
N TRP A 411 4.36 -11.59 -14.19
CA TRP A 411 5.56 -11.91 -14.96
C TRP A 411 5.88 -10.81 -15.97
N ALA A 412 7.18 -10.69 -16.29
CA ALA A 412 7.66 -9.89 -17.41
C ALA A 412 8.51 -10.78 -18.32
N ARG A 413 8.47 -10.55 -19.63
CA ARG A 413 9.22 -11.29 -20.63
C ARG A 413 10.36 -10.45 -21.18
N PHE A 414 11.54 -11.07 -21.30
CA PHE A 414 12.72 -10.44 -21.83
C PHE A 414 13.33 -11.33 -22.92
N THR A 415 13.76 -10.72 -24.03
CA THR A 415 14.55 -11.37 -25.08
C THR A 415 15.95 -10.79 -25.07
N CYS A 416 16.96 -11.66 -24.98
CA CYS A 416 18.36 -11.27 -24.88
C CYS A 416 18.94 -10.80 -26.23
N ARG A 417 19.78 -9.79 -26.20
CA ARG A 417 20.84 -9.60 -27.20
C ARG A 417 21.98 -10.57 -26.94
N GLU A 418 22.92 -10.69 -27.88
CA GLU A 418 24.13 -11.47 -27.69
C GLU A 418 24.96 -10.99 -26.49
N GLY A 419 25.43 -11.91 -25.66
CA GLY A 419 26.29 -11.65 -24.50
C GLY A 419 25.51 -11.18 -23.27
N VAL A 420 26.08 -10.22 -22.53
CA VAL A 420 25.55 -9.78 -21.22
C VAL A 420 24.36 -8.85 -21.35
N ASN A 421 23.30 -9.19 -20.62
CA ASN A 421 22.07 -8.41 -20.50
C ASN A 421 21.78 -8.16 -19.02
N HIS A 422 21.37 -6.92 -18.69
CA HIS A 422 20.92 -6.54 -17.36
C HIS A 422 19.42 -6.25 -17.43
N PHE A 423 18.60 -7.17 -16.97
CA PHE A 423 17.15 -7.01 -16.98
C PHE A 423 16.64 -6.60 -15.61
N ARG A 424 15.77 -5.61 -15.61
CA ARG A 424 15.02 -5.13 -14.46
C ARG A 424 13.64 -4.72 -14.94
N TRP A 425 12.58 -5.08 -14.19
CA TRP A 425 11.26 -4.57 -14.50
C TRP A 425 11.25 -3.04 -14.49
N PHE A 426 10.49 -2.44 -15.39
CA PHE A 426 10.33 -0.99 -15.40
C PHE A 426 9.44 -0.52 -14.25
N ASP A 427 8.34 -1.26 -13.96
CA ASP A 427 7.49 -1.01 -12.80
C ASP A 427 7.87 -1.97 -11.65
N PHE A 428 7.65 -1.53 -10.40
CA PHE A 428 7.99 -2.32 -9.22
C PHE A 428 6.89 -3.34 -8.87
N ASP A 429 7.21 -4.33 -8.03
CA ASP A 429 6.26 -5.27 -7.45
C ASP A 429 6.57 -5.54 -5.97
N CYS A 430 5.68 -6.27 -5.29
CA CYS A 430 5.89 -6.77 -3.94
C CYS A 430 5.98 -8.28 -3.98
N PHE A 431 7.09 -8.86 -3.51
CA PHE A 431 7.31 -10.30 -3.60
C PHE A 431 8.37 -10.80 -2.60
N ARG A 432 8.33 -12.08 -2.34
CA ARG A 432 9.39 -12.83 -1.68
C ARG A 432 10.10 -13.79 -2.64
N TRP A 433 9.36 -14.32 -3.60
CA TRP A 433 9.83 -15.35 -4.51
C TRP A 433 10.03 -14.78 -5.92
N LEU A 434 11.20 -15.03 -6.49
CA LEU A 434 11.55 -14.66 -7.85
C LEU A 434 11.88 -15.95 -8.61
N GLN A 435 11.17 -16.20 -9.70
CA GLN A 435 11.47 -17.32 -10.60
C GLN A 435 11.85 -16.82 -11.98
N VAL A 436 12.97 -17.30 -12.47
CA VAL A 436 13.40 -17.10 -13.86
C VAL A 436 13.01 -18.35 -14.64
N HIS A 437 12.10 -18.20 -15.59
CA HIS A 437 11.74 -19.24 -16.53
C HIS A 437 12.42 -18.99 -17.87
N LEU A 438 13.43 -19.78 -18.22
CA LEU A 438 14.09 -19.80 -19.52
C LEU A 438 13.27 -20.62 -20.50
N HIS A 439 12.93 -20.04 -21.64
CA HIS A 439 12.20 -20.73 -22.69
C HIS A 439 13.10 -21.78 -23.37
N PRO A 440 12.51 -22.77 -24.08
CA PRO A 440 13.26 -23.71 -24.90
C PRO A 440 14.19 -22.96 -25.87
N GLY A 441 15.44 -23.45 -26.01
CA GLY A 441 16.46 -22.77 -26.81
C GLY A 441 17.72 -23.61 -26.96
N ARG A 442 18.79 -23.00 -27.45
CA ARG A 442 20.11 -23.64 -27.63
C ARG A 442 21.22 -22.74 -27.16
N GLY A 443 22.27 -23.33 -26.62
CA GLY A 443 23.47 -22.66 -26.14
C GLY A 443 23.56 -22.53 -24.63
N THR A 444 24.68 -22.02 -24.18
CA THR A 444 24.98 -21.82 -22.75
C THR A 444 24.41 -20.50 -22.26
N VAL A 445 23.86 -20.53 -21.06
CA VAL A 445 23.36 -19.33 -20.35
C VAL A 445 24.00 -19.27 -18.97
N ILE A 446 24.37 -18.07 -18.55
CA ILE A 446 24.77 -17.79 -17.16
C ILE A 446 23.79 -16.79 -16.59
N VAL A 447 23.01 -17.20 -15.58
CA VAL A 447 22.12 -16.32 -14.79
C VAL A 447 22.86 -15.88 -13.54
N SER A 448 22.95 -14.58 -13.28
CA SER A 448 23.66 -14.02 -12.13
C SER A 448 22.93 -12.85 -11.50
N ASN A 449 23.26 -12.58 -10.23
CA ASN A 449 22.67 -11.49 -9.44
C ASN A 449 21.13 -11.40 -9.49
N PRO A 450 20.39 -12.52 -9.29
CA PRO A 450 18.95 -12.40 -9.10
C PRO A 450 18.68 -11.60 -7.84
N GLY A 451 17.67 -10.71 -7.88
CA GLY A 451 17.40 -9.89 -6.72
C GLY A 451 16.31 -8.85 -6.91
N ILE A 452 16.29 -7.92 -5.97
CA ILE A 452 15.36 -6.80 -5.94
C ILE A 452 16.13 -5.49 -5.74
N LEU A 453 15.85 -4.48 -6.54
CA LEU A 453 16.14 -3.12 -6.15
C LEU A 453 15.01 -2.67 -5.21
N LYS A 454 15.23 -2.89 -3.91
CA LYS A 454 14.26 -2.60 -2.85
C LYS A 454 14.00 -1.11 -2.77
N ARG A 455 12.74 -0.71 -2.55
CA ARG A 455 12.36 0.69 -2.35
C ARG A 455 11.64 0.86 -1.02
N GLU A 456 11.99 1.92 -0.30
CA GLU A 456 11.46 2.22 1.04
C GLU A 456 11.31 3.73 1.22
N TYR A 457 10.24 4.13 1.92
CA TYR A 457 10.11 5.52 2.35
C TYR A 457 11.15 5.81 3.45
N PRO A 458 11.94 6.87 3.34
CA PRO A 458 13.01 7.18 4.32
C PRO A 458 12.41 7.87 5.56
N TRP A 459 11.84 7.09 6.48
CA TRP A 459 11.29 7.60 7.73
C TRP A 459 12.35 8.25 8.62
N PRO A 460 11.97 9.29 9.41
CA PRO A 460 12.88 9.94 10.37
C PRO A 460 13.40 8.96 11.44
N HIS A 461 12.56 8.03 11.89
CA HIS A 461 12.91 7.05 12.90
C HIS A 461 12.49 5.65 12.48
N GLU A 462 13.30 4.68 12.88
CA GLU A 462 12.99 3.27 12.65
C GLU A 462 11.97 2.78 13.70
N PRO A 463 10.77 2.33 13.29
CA PRO A 463 9.79 1.78 14.21
C PRO A 463 10.33 0.57 14.96
N ARG A 464 10.23 0.60 16.30
CA ARG A 464 10.64 -0.53 17.15
C ARG A 464 9.62 -0.78 18.23
N VAL A 465 9.05 -1.98 18.23
CA VAL A 465 8.20 -2.52 19.28
C VAL A 465 8.78 -3.89 19.66
N VAL A 466 9.23 -4.01 20.90
CA VAL A 466 10.06 -5.15 21.34
C VAL A 466 9.44 -5.85 22.54
N THR A 467 9.40 -7.19 22.48
CA THR A 467 9.04 -8.09 23.58
C THR A 467 9.92 -9.32 23.54
N SER A 468 10.15 -9.94 24.68
CA SER A 468 10.87 -11.23 24.77
C SER A 468 10.00 -12.43 24.41
N ASP A 469 8.67 -12.26 24.23
CA ASP A 469 7.80 -13.30 23.70
C ASP A 469 8.10 -13.55 22.21
N PRO A 470 8.64 -14.70 21.82
CA PRO A 470 9.15 -14.90 20.46
C PRO A 470 8.04 -14.96 19.40
N VAL A 471 6.82 -15.36 19.77
CA VAL A 471 5.69 -15.43 18.83
C VAL A 471 5.13 -14.03 18.60
N VAL A 472 4.88 -13.29 19.68
CA VAL A 472 4.40 -11.91 19.61
C VAL A 472 5.42 -11.02 18.91
N GLN A 473 6.73 -11.18 19.21
CA GLN A 473 7.80 -10.43 18.53
C GLN A 473 7.78 -10.66 17.01
N ARG A 474 7.55 -11.89 16.57
CA ARG A 474 7.41 -12.21 15.14
C ARG A 474 6.21 -11.50 14.52
N VAL A 475 5.08 -11.48 15.20
CA VAL A 475 3.88 -10.75 14.75
C VAL A 475 4.15 -9.25 14.65
N LEU A 476 4.81 -8.65 15.64
CA LEU A 476 5.16 -7.22 15.63
C LEU A 476 6.16 -6.88 14.51
N ASN A 477 7.14 -7.74 14.25
CA ASN A 477 8.08 -7.59 13.14
C ASN A 477 7.36 -7.66 11.79
N ALA A 478 6.46 -8.64 11.62
CA ALA A 478 5.66 -8.80 10.41
C ALA A 478 4.75 -7.59 10.16
N ALA A 479 4.10 -7.08 11.20
CA ALA A 479 3.27 -5.87 11.11
C ALA A 479 4.12 -4.63 10.75
N THR A 480 5.33 -4.51 11.30
CA THR A 480 6.28 -3.42 10.97
C THR A 480 6.72 -3.50 9.50
N ASN A 481 7.08 -4.68 9.02
CA ASN A 481 7.47 -4.87 7.61
C ASN A 481 6.27 -4.65 6.67
N THR A 482 5.07 -5.07 7.05
CA THR A 482 3.83 -4.79 6.31
C THR A 482 3.60 -3.28 6.19
N MET A 483 3.73 -2.55 7.30
CA MET A 483 3.64 -1.09 7.30
C MET A 483 4.67 -0.45 6.36
N ARG A 484 5.92 -0.92 6.39
CA ARG A 484 7.01 -0.45 5.51
C ARG A 484 6.69 -0.68 4.03
N ASN A 485 6.19 -1.86 3.71
CA ASN A 485 5.81 -2.21 2.35
C ASN A 485 4.58 -1.41 1.86
N ALA A 486 3.60 -1.16 2.72
CA ALA A 486 2.41 -0.38 2.39
C ALA A 486 2.68 1.12 2.25
N ALA A 487 3.62 1.65 3.01
CA ALA A 487 3.96 3.08 3.03
C ALA A 487 4.94 3.44 1.90
N GLN A 488 4.42 3.48 0.69
CA GLN A 488 5.12 4.00 -0.49
C GLN A 488 4.88 5.51 -0.62
N GLU A 489 4.99 6.12 -1.79
CA GLU A 489 4.56 7.52 -1.97
C GLU A 489 3.07 7.71 -1.68
N THR A 490 2.27 6.68 -1.97
CA THR A 490 0.89 6.52 -1.51
C THR A 490 0.82 5.35 -0.54
N PHE A 491 -0.18 5.34 0.33
CA PHE A 491 -0.47 4.16 1.13
C PHE A 491 -1.18 3.14 0.25
N VAL A 492 -0.55 1.99 0.04
CA VAL A 492 -1.04 1.01 -0.91
C VAL A 492 -1.58 -0.23 -0.21
N ASP A 493 -2.76 -0.63 -0.64
CA ASP A 493 -3.41 -1.89 -0.32
C ASP A 493 -3.17 -2.92 -1.43
N GLY A 494 -3.09 -4.20 -1.07
CA GLY A 494 -2.82 -5.27 -2.02
C GLY A 494 -1.57 -5.02 -2.86
N MET A 495 -0.43 -4.74 -2.22
CA MET A 495 0.80 -4.25 -2.85
C MET A 495 1.26 -5.06 -4.05
N SER A 496 1.06 -6.37 -4.03
CA SER A 496 1.38 -7.27 -5.13
C SER A 496 0.23 -7.45 -6.13
N ARG A 497 -0.96 -6.94 -5.81
CA ARG A 497 -2.16 -7.03 -6.63
C ARG A 497 -2.60 -5.66 -7.14
N GLU A 498 -3.30 -4.90 -6.32
CA GLU A 498 -4.03 -3.70 -6.75
C GLU A 498 -3.27 -2.40 -6.56
N ARG A 499 -2.51 -2.24 -5.49
CA ARG A 499 -1.78 -1.02 -5.10
C ARG A 499 -2.66 0.20 -4.92
N ASN A 500 -3.94 0.03 -4.62
CA ASN A 500 -4.86 1.15 -4.47
C ASN A 500 -4.63 1.89 -3.17
N GLN A 501 -4.82 3.21 -3.19
CA GLN A 501 -4.83 4.04 -2.00
C GLN A 501 -6.25 4.19 -1.47
N TYR A 502 -6.59 3.38 -0.47
CA TYR A 502 -7.85 3.47 0.26
C TYR A 502 -7.69 4.34 1.52
N SER A 503 -8.82 4.79 2.07
CA SER A 503 -8.94 5.26 3.44
C SER A 503 -9.53 4.13 4.32
N GLY A 504 -9.67 4.37 5.60
CA GLY A 504 -10.26 3.40 6.52
C GLY A 504 -9.31 2.29 6.93
N GLY A 505 -9.24 1.19 6.20
CA GLY A 505 -8.38 0.05 6.51
C GLY A 505 -6.90 0.35 6.60
N MET A 506 -6.46 1.37 5.87
CA MET A 506 -5.08 1.87 5.93
C MET A 506 -4.80 2.78 7.13
N SER A 507 -5.81 3.15 7.92
CA SER A 507 -5.68 4.10 9.04
C SER A 507 -4.68 3.61 10.08
N PHE A 508 -4.65 2.31 10.39
CA PHE A 508 -3.69 1.75 11.37
C PHE A 508 -2.24 1.95 10.94
N CYS A 509 -1.96 1.84 9.65
CA CYS A 509 -0.65 2.13 9.09
C CYS A 509 -0.27 3.60 9.35
N ARG A 510 -1.16 4.53 9.08
CA ARG A 510 -0.92 5.97 9.29
C ARG A 510 -0.73 6.32 10.77
N HIS A 511 -1.57 5.78 11.65
CA HIS A 511 -1.41 5.98 13.10
C HIS A 511 -0.07 5.44 13.61
N ALA A 512 0.32 4.24 13.18
CA ALA A 512 1.59 3.66 13.56
C ALA A 512 2.79 4.47 13.03
N ILE A 513 2.69 5.02 11.81
CA ILE A 513 3.72 5.89 11.22
C ILE A 513 3.88 7.20 12.00
N HIS A 514 2.79 7.85 12.37
CA HIS A 514 2.86 9.05 13.24
C HIS A 514 3.61 8.76 14.53
N MET A 515 3.20 7.69 15.22
CA MET A 515 3.71 7.40 16.55
C MET A 515 5.11 6.78 16.54
N LEU A 516 5.35 5.79 15.69
CA LEU A 516 6.57 4.99 15.77
C LEU A 516 7.67 5.48 14.82
N ALA A 517 7.33 6.08 13.70
CA ALA A 517 8.28 6.65 12.76
C ALA A 517 8.45 8.17 12.89
N GLY A 518 7.54 8.87 13.55
CA GLY A 518 7.53 10.34 13.64
C GLY A 518 7.32 11.02 12.29
N GLU A 519 6.71 10.34 11.33
CA GLU A 519 6.53 10.84 9.97
C GLU A 519 5.11 11.40 9.77
N ASN A 520 5.03 12.68 9.44
CA ASN A 520 3.79 13.41 9.27
C ASN A 520 3.53 13.87 7.81
N ARG A 521 4.58 14.08 7.01
CA ARG A 521 4.47 14.61 5.64
C ARG A 521 3.81 13.60 4.69
N GLN A 522 4.18 12.31 4.82
CA GLN A 522 3.56 11.24 4.03
C GLN A 522 2.05 11.16 4.29
N VAL A 523 1.64 11.31 5.56
CA VAL A 523 0.21 11.32 5.94
C VAL A 523 -0.48 12.59 5.45
N ALA A 524 0.15 13.75 5.57
CA ALA A 524 -0.40 15.01 5.02
C ALA A 524 -0.63 14.91 3.51
N ARG A 525 0.32 14.29 2.77
CA ARG A 525 0.15 14.00 1.35
C ARG A 525 -1.04 13.10 1.06
N PHE A 526 -1.21 12.04 1.87
CA PHE A 526 -2.36 11.16 1.76
C PHE A 526 -3.68 11.94 1.88
N LEU A 527 -3.83 12.77 2.90
CA LEU A 527 -5.06 13.53 3.14
C LEU A 527 -5.41 14.41 1.93
N ARG A 528 -4.41 15.09 1.38
CA ARG A 528 -4.59 15.92 0.19
C ARG A 528 -4.97 15.07 -1.03
N SER A 529 -4.15 14.08 -1.38
CA SER A 529 -4.33 13.29 -2.61
C SER A 529 -5.61 12.47 -2.58
N PHE A 530 -5.97 11.85 -1.47
CA PHE A 530 -7.23 11.10 -1.36
C PHE A 530 -8.44 12.03 -1.48
N SER A 531 -8.39 13.23 -0.87
CA SER A 531 -9.49 14.19 -0.93
C SER A 531 -9.82 14.69 -2.35
N GLN A 532 -8.86 14.60 -3.27
CA GLN A 532 -9.05 14.98 -4.68
C GLN A 532 -10.03 14.04 -5.41
N GLY A 533 -10.26 12.84 -4.88
CA GLY A 533 -11.27 11.88 -5.39
C GLY A 533 -12.72 12.19 -5.00
N MET A 534 -13.05 13.40 -4.61
CA MET A 534 -14.45 13.82 -4.35
C MET A 534 -15.26 13.84 -5.64
N THR A 535 -16.44 13.20 -5.65
CA THR A 535 -17.37 13.21 -6.78
C THR A 535 -18.21 14.50 -6.83
N ALA A 536 -18.79 14.77 -8.00
CA ALA A 536 -19.67 15.93 -8.17
C ALA A 536 -20.91 15.87 -7.27
N GLU A 537 -21.41 14.67 -6.93
CA GLU A 537 -22.52 14.46 -6.03
C GLU A 537 -22.17 14.73 -4.56
N GLY A 538 -20.89 14.65 -4.19
CA GLY A 538 -20.42 14.99 -2.85
C GLY A 538 -20.06 13.81 -1.97
N TYR A 539 -19.66 12.68 -2.52
CA TYR A 539 -19.04 11.58 -1.78
C TYR A 539 -17.66 11.27 -2.34
N PHE A 540 -16.78 10.67 -1.54
CA PHE A 540 -15.45 10.28 -1.99
C PHE A 540 -15.46 8.99 -2.79
N MET A 541 -14.54 8.89 -3.74
CA MET A 541 -14.18 7.63 -4.39
C MET A 541 -13.66 6.64 -3.35
N ASP A 542 -13.75 5.35 -3.65
CA ASP A 542 -13.26 4.28 -2.74
C ASP A 542 -11.75 4.40 -2.55
N ASN A 543 -11.07 4.71 -3.61
CA ASN A 543 -9.62 4.87 -3.68
C ASN A 543 -9.27 6.04 -4.62
N TRP A 544 -8.18 6.73 -4.32
CA TRP A 544 -7.68 7.84 -5.14
C TRP A 544 -6.21 8.17 -4.76
N PRO A 545 -5.31 8.52 -5.72
CA PRO A 545 -5.53 8.51 -7.18
C PRO A 545 -5.67 7.10 -7.74
N SER A 546 -6.51 6.93 -8.73
CA SER A 546 -6.83 5.62 -9.31
C SER A 546 -7.46 5.81 -10.69
N HIS A 547 -7.30 4.84 -11.57
CA HIS A 547 -8.07 4.86 -12.79
C HIS A 547 -9.55 4.46 -12.53
N ASP A 548 -10.47 5.01 -13.32
CA ASP A 548 -11.92 4.95 -13.07
C ASP A 548 -12.54 3.54 -13.20
N ARG A 549 -11.85 2.58 -13.82
CA ARG A 549 -12.34 1.19 -13.87
C ARG A 549 -12.42 0.52 -12.51
N LEU A 550 -11.69 1.03 -11.53
CA LEU A 550 -11.80 0.61 -10.14
C LEU A 550 -12.85 1.42 -9.39
N SER A 551 -13.25 2.55 -9.94
CA SER A 551 -14.38 3.29 -9.44
C SER A 551 -15.69 2.60 -9.85
N ARG A 552 -16.69 2.84 -9.10
CA ARG A 552 -18.04 2.30 -9.23
C ARG A 552 -18.70 2.28 -10.58
N LEU A 553 -18.10 2.91 -11.55
CA LEU A 553 -18.70 3.07 -12.85
C LEU A 553 -18.68 1.84 -13.68
N SER A 554 -17.53 1.20 -13.75
CA SER A 554 -17.41 -0.12 -14.37
C SER A 554 -18.36 -1.09 -13.70
N GLN A 555 -18.54 -0.92 -12.43
CA GLN A 555 -19.39 -1.74 -11.59
C GLN A 555 -20.87 -1.54 -11.88
N ARG A 556 -21.30 -0.31 -12.09
CA ARG A 556 -22.65 0.00 -12.54
C ARG A 556 -22.99 -0.58 -13.91
N VAL A 557 -22.03 -0.45 -14.82
CA VAL A 557 -22.19 -0.83 -16.21
C VAL A 557 -22.31 -2.32 -16.40
N LEU A 558 -21.46 -3.04 -15.70
CA LEU A 558 -21.35 -4.48 -15.90
C LEU A 558 -22.31 -5.26 -15.02
N GLU A 559 -23.09 -4.58 -14.15
CA GLU A 559 -23.87 -5.22 -13.08
C GLU A 559 -23.05 -6.27 -12.28
N ALA A 560 -21.73 -6.19 -12.44
CA ALA A 560 -20.84 -7.32 -12.29
C ALA A 560 -20.08 -7.29 -10.98
N THR A 561 -20.26 -6.26 -10.14
CA THR A 561 -19.41 -6.18 -8.96
C THR A 561 -20.22 -6.01 -7.70
N HIS A 562 -19.79 -6.77 -6.73
CA HIS A 562 -20.15 -6.61 -5.34
C HIS A 562 -19.45 -5.41 -4.69
N CYS A 563 -18.51 -4.79 -5.39
CA CYS A 563 -17.82 -3.59 -4.97
C CYS A 563 -18.47 -2.36 -5.57
N GLY A 564 -19.34 -1.71 -4.83
CA GLY A 564 -19.87 -0.40 -5.17
C GLY A 564 -19.02 0.70 -4.55
N ALA A 565 -19.56 1.91 -4.44
CA ALA A 565 -18.96 2.92 -3.61
C ALA A 565 -18.88 2.41 -2.18
N LEU A 566 -17.68 2.31 -1.66
CA LEU A 566 -17.46 2.02 -0.26
C LEU A 566 -17.66 3.32 0.53
N LEU A 567 -18.92 3.69 0.77
CA LEU A 567 -19.26 4.98 1.41
C LEU A 567 -18.70 5.12 2.81
N ASP A 568 -18.52 4.00 3.51
CA ASP A 568 -17.88 3.95 4.81
C ASP A 568 -16.40 4.39 4.75
N ILE A 569 -15.72 4.18 3.63
CA ILE A 569 -14.34 4.66 3.42
C ILE A 569 -14.29 6.18 3.51
N GLY A 570 -15.24 6.87 2.86
CA GLY A 570 -15.36 8.32 2.97
C GLY A 570 -15.71 8.79 4.40
N VAL A 571 -16.57 8.06 5.11
CA VAL A 571 -16.87 8.33 6.53
C VAL A 571 -15.62 8.17 7.39
N ARG A 572 -14.86 7.11 7.18
CA ARG A 572 -13.61 6.86 7.92
C ARG A 572 -12.50 7.83 7.58
N PHE A 573 -12.47 8.38 6.37
CA PHE A 573 -11.55 9.45 5.99
C PHE A 573 -11.69 10.71 6.87
N THR A 574 -12.87 10.96 7.42
CA THR A 574 -13.08 12.03 8.39
C THR A 574 -12.24 11.81 9.66
N PHE A 575 -12.13 10.56 10.11
CA PHE A 575 -11.25 10.22 11.24
C PHE A 575 -9.78 10.40 10.87
N ASP A 576 -9.35 9.97 9.67
CA ASP A 576 -7.97 10.15 9.22
C ASP A 576 -7.55 11.63 9.26
N CYS A 577 -8.42 12.53 8.79
CA CYS A 577 -8.17 13.97 8.85
C CYS A 577 -8.07 14.47 10.29
N TRP A 578 -9.01 14.09 11.14
CA TRP A 578 -9.03 14.54 12.53
C TRP A 578 -7.86 13.99 13.34
N GLU A 579 -7.49 12.72 13.15
CA GLU A 579 -6.34 12.08 13.81
C GLU A 579 -5.02 12.75 13.43
N TYR A 580 -4.85 13.15 12.17
CA TYR A 580 -3.67 13.92 11.77
C TYR A 580 -3.52 15.18 12.65
N TYR A 581 -4.58 15.97 12.82
CA TYR A 581 -4.55 17.13 13.70
C TYR A 581 -4.30 16.75 15.17
N ARG A 582 -4.91 15.68 15.63
CA ARG A 582 -4.70 15.20 17.00
C ARG A 582 -3.22 14.86 17.26
N TYR A 583 -2.55 14.22 16.32
CA TYR A 583 -1.13 13.89 16.47
C TYR A 583 -0.20 15.09 16.32
N THR A 584 -0.48 15.99 15.41
CA THR A 584 0.44 17.06 15.00
C THR A 584 0.11 18.44 15.56
N GLY A 585 -1.15 18.73 15.79
CA GLY A 585 -1.65 20.08 16.07
C GLY A 585 -1.70 21.00 14.84
N ASP A 586 -1.41 20.49 13.64
CA ASP A 586 -1.34 21.26 12.40
C ASP A 586 -2.63 21.10 11.57
N LEU A 587 -3.30 22.25 11.31
CA LEU A 587 -4.50 22.33 10.48
C LEU A 587 -4.21 22.58 8.99
N ALA A 588 -2.98 22.93 8.60
CA ALA A 588 -2.70 23.33 7.24
C ALA A 588 -3.05 22.22 6.21
N PRO A 589 -2.66 20.95 6.38
CA PRO A 589 -3.01 19.89 5.44
C PRO A 589 -4.51 19.57 5.36
N LEU A 590 -5.28 20.00 6.36
CA LEU A 590 -6.73 19.78 6.40
C LEU A 590 -7.52 20.84 5.63
N ARG A 591 -6.88 21.95 5.22
CA ARG A 591 -7.58 23.02 4.50
C ARG A 591 -8.18 22.57 3.17
N GLU A 592 -7.51 21.67 2.45
CA GLU A 592 -8.04 21.13 1.19
C GLU A 592 -9.16 20.09 1.41
N PRO A 593 -9.05 19.08 2.30
CA PRO A 593 -10.12 18.12 2.55
C PRO A 593 -11.32 18.70 3.33
N TYR A 594 -11.16 19.66 4.21
CA TYR A 594 -12.21 20.14 5.10
C TYR A 594 -13.53 20.53 4.39
N PRO A 595 -13.54 21.40 3.36
CA PRO A 595 -14.78 21.74 2.63
C PRO A 595 -15.40 20.53 1.92
N LYS A 596 -14.58 19.58 1.49
CA LYS A 596 -15.04 18.35 0.85
C LYS A 596 -15.69 17.39 1.85
N LEU A 597 -15.17 17.31 3.07
CA LEU A 597 -15.80 16.57 4.18
C LEU A 597 -17.18 17.14 4.53
N LEU A 598 -17.31 18.45 4.60
CA LEU A 598 -18.61 19.12 4.82
C LEU A 598 -19.61 18.78 3.69
N ARG A 599 -19.13 18.71 2.47
CA ARG A 599 -19.97 18.30 1.33
C ARG A 599 -20.42 16.83 1.44
N GLN A 600 -19.54 15.93 1.88
CA GLN A 600 -19.92 14.55 2.18
C GLN A 600 -20.97 14.46 3.30
N VAL A 601 -20.80 15.25 4.36
CA VAL A 601 -21.81 15.33 5.43
C VAL A 601 -23.17 15.72 4.84
N ASN A 602 -23.22 16.71 3.96
CA ASN A 602 -24.45 17.15 3.31
C ASN A 602 -25.04 16.09 2.38
N TYR A 603 -24.20 15.38 1.61
CA TYR A 603 -24.62 14.29 0.75
C TYR A 603 -25.28 13.16 1.57
N LEU A 604 -24.62 12.69 2.61
CA LEU A 604 -25.14 11.62 3.47
C LEU A 604 -26.39 12.07 4.23
N ARG A 605 -26.41 13.31 4.76
CA ARG A 605 -27.61 13.87 5.41
C ARG A 605 -28.81 13.87 4.46
N GLY A 606 -28.59 14.17 3.17
CA GLY A 606 -29.65 14.13 2.15
C GLY A 606 -30.16 12.72 1.82
N LYS A 607 -29.41 11.68 2.21
CA LYS A 607 -29.81 10.27 2.02
C LYS A 607 -30.52 9.66 3.23
N MET A 608 -30.52 10.35 4.37
CA MET A 608 -31.16 9.84 5.58
C MET A 608 -32.66 9.65 5.35
N LYS A 609 -33.22 8.59 5.90
CA LYS A 609 -34.65 8.32 5.89
C LYS A 609 -35.37 9.02 7.05
N SER A 610 -36.69 9.01 7.03
CA SER A 610 -37.53 9.66 8.06
C SER A 610 -37.28 9.17 9.47
N GLU A 611 -36.85 7.92 9.65
CA GLU A 611 -36.47 7.34 10.94
C GLU A 611 -35.12 7.84 11.47
N GLY A 612 -34.39 8.64 10.70
CA GLY A 612 -33.12 9.25 11.11
C GLY A 612 -31.88 8.40 10.88
N LEU A 613 -31.99 7.37 10.04
CA LEU A 613 -30.92 6.45 9.68
C LEU A 613 -30.48 6.60 8.22
N LEU A 614 -29.20 6.33 7.96
CA LEU A 614 -28.71 6.08 6.61
C LEU A 614 -29.22 4.71 6.15
N PRO A 615 -29.78 4.61 4.94
CA PRO A 615 -30.08 3.32 4.33
C PRO A 615 -28.82 2.64 3.82
N VAL A 616 -28.92 1.35 3.48
CA VAL A 616 -27.84 0.56 2.88
C VAL A 616 -28.24 -0.14 1.58
N ASP A 617 -29.49 -0.04 1.18
CA ASP A 617 -29.97 -0.66 -0.06
C ASP A 617 -29.49 0.12 -1.31
N GLN A 618 -29.21 -0.61 -2.38
CA GLN A 618 -28.70 -0.04 -3.63
C GLN A 618 -29.59 1.04 -4.21
N ASP A 619 -30.91 0.87 -4.13
CA ASP A 619 -31.90 1.78 -4.71
C ASP A 619 -31.80 3.20 -4.14
N ASP A 620 -31.34 3.33 -2.89
CA ASP A 620 -31.21 4.62 -2.22
C ASP A 620 -30.08 5.49 -2.78
N TYR A 621 -29.07 4.86 -3.39
CA TYR A 621 -27.86 5.54 -3.88
C TYR A 621 -27.71 5.44 -5.40
N GLY A 622 -28.46 4.56 -6.05
CA GLY A 622 -28.35 4.28 -7.47
C GLY A 622 -27.08 3.51 -7.85
N PHE A 623 -26.40 2.89 -6.89
CA PHE A 623 -25.26 2.00 -7.09
C PHE A 623 -25.13 1.03 -5.90
N PRO A 624 -24.50 -0.14 -6.08
CA PRO A 624 -24.23 -1.06 -4.99
C PRO A 624 -23.36 -0.39 -3.91
N ILE A 625 -23.77 -0.52 -2.66
CA ILE A 625 -22.95 -0.13 -1.52
C ILE A 625 -22.29 -1.38 -0.99
N VAL A 626 -20.97 -1.38 -0.90
CA VAL A 626 -20.25 -2.37 -0.14
C VAL A 626 -19.70 -1.69 1.09
N TYR A 627 -19.97 -2.29 2.22
CA TYR A 627 -19.44 -1.84 3.50
C TYR A 627 -18.35 -2.79 3.92
N VAL A 628 -17.30 -2.27 4.57
CA VAL A 628 -16.16 -3.07 5.02
C VAL A 628 -16.61 -4.25 5.87
N GLY A 629 -15.98 -5.38 5.67
CA GLY A 629 -16.42 -6.66 6.19
C GLY A 629 -16.87 -7.58 5.06
N PHE A 630 -16.07 -7.62 4.00
CA PHE A 630 -16.32 -8.42 2.80
C PHE A 630 -16.65 -9.86 3.09
N SER A 631 -16.07 -10.42 4.11
CA SER A 631 -15.84 -11.85 4.11
C SER A 631 -16.52 -12.62 5.24
N GLY A 632 -17.34 -12.01 6.06
CA GLY A 632 -18.01 -12.81 7.06
C GLY A 632 -18.65 -12.10 8.24
N CYS A 633 -18.29 -10.84 8.50
CA CYS A 633 -18.96 -10.08 9.56
C CYS A 633 -20.47 -9.98 9.32
N PHE A 634 -20.86 -9.79 8.05
CA PHE A 634 -22.25 -9.49 7.70
C PHE A 634 -22.77 -10.46 6.61
N PRO A 635 -23.75 -11.27 6.91
CA PRO A 635 -24.35 -12.22 5.95
C PRO A 635 -24.97 -11.56 4.71
N ASN A 636 -25.51 -10.35 4.88
CA ASN A 636 -26.14 -9.59 3.79
C ASN A 636 -25.96 -8.08 3.95
N GLN A 637 -26.39 -7.30 2.96
CA GLN A 637 -26.23 -5.85 2.95
C GLN A 637 -27.01 -5.14 4.07
N ARG A 638 -28.18 -5.63 4.45
CA ARG A 638 -29.02 -5.00 5.47
C ARG A 638 -28.43 -5.12 6.86
N ASP A 639 -27.74 -6.22 7.16
CA ASP A 639 -27.06 -6.42 8.45
C ASP A 639 -25.94 -5.39 8.71
N ARG A 640 -25.52 -4.65 7.69
CA ARG A 640 -24.49 -3.60 7.79
C ARG A 640 -25.04 -2.26 8.26
N GLN A 641 -26.35 -2.07 8.26
CA GLN A 641 -26.97 -0.77 8.56
C GLN A 641 -26.65 -0.29 9.97
N CYS A 642 -26.68 -1.18 10.95
CA CYS A 642 -26.32 -0.85 12.33
C CYS A 642 -24.92 -0.25 12.41
N CYS A 643 -23.92 -0.98 11.97
CA CYS A 643 -22.52 -0.58 12.03
C CYS A 643 -22.25 0.70 11.22
N PHE A 644 -22.81 0.83 10.01
CA PHE A 644 -22.64 2.01 9.19
C PHE A 644 -23.16 3.29 9.88
N ASN A 645 -24.32 3.20 10.55
CA ASN A 645 -24.88 4.33 11.29
C ASN A 645 -24.10 4.62 12.60
N LEU A 646 -23.54 3.62 13.26
CA LEU A 646 -22.63 3.83 14.39
C LEU A 646 -21.36 4.58 13.95
N PHE A 647 -20.71 4.17 12.86
CA PHE A 647 -19.58 4.90 12.28
C PHE A 647 -19.96 6.33 11.87
N TRP A 648 -21.11 6.50 11.23
CA TRP A 648 -21.60 7.81 10.82
C TRP A 648 -21.79 8.73 12.03
N ALA A 649 -22.50 8.28 13.07
CA ALA A 649 -22.67 9.03 14.29
C ALA A 649 -21.35 9.38 14.98
N ALA A 650 -20.43 8.42 15.06
CA ALA A 650 -19.10 8.64 15.64
C ALA A 650 -18.27 9.63 14.81
N SER A 651 -18.26 9.53 13.48
CA SER A 651 -17.52 10.46 12.61
C SER A 651 -18.01 11.90 12.78
N LEU A 652 -19.32 12.10 12.94
CA LEU A 652 -19.91 13.41 13.17
C LEU A 652 -19.48 13.98 14.54
N THR A 653 -19.60 13.19 15.61
CA THR A 653 -19.40 13.69 16.99
C THR A 653 -17.95 13.68 17.45
N ARG A 654 -17.14 12.70 16.99
CA ARG A 654 -15.77 12.49 17.46
C ARG A 654 -14.71 13.06 16.52
N ALA A 655 -15.06 13.37 15.27
CA ALA A 655 -14.11 13.89 14.28
C ALA A 655 -14.59 15.20 13.65
N MET A 656 -15.78 15.22 13.00
CA MET A 656 -16.20 16.37 12.21
C MET A 656 -16.54 17.59 13.07
N ALA A 657 -17.34 17.44 14.12
CA ALA A 657 -17.68 18.56 15.00
C ALA A 657 -16.45 19.16 15.72
N PRO A 658 -15.52 18.35 16.29
CA PRO A 658 -14.26 18.88 16.80
C PRO A 658 -13.40 19.58 15.75
N MET A 659 -13.39 19.07 14.52
CA MET A 659 -12.66 19.69 13.40
C MET A 659 -13.26 21.06 13.04
N CYS A 660 -14.59 21.18 12.98
CA CYS A 660 -15.26 22.47 12.77
C CYS A 660 -14.86 23.47 13.85
N ARG A 661 -14.83 23.07 15.13
CA ARG A 661 -14.38 23.94 16.23
C ARG A 661 -12.93 24.37 16.04
N ALA A 662 -12.04 23.46 15.61
CA ALA A 662 -10.63 23.77 15.34
C ALA A 662 -10.47 24.78 14.19
N PHE A 663 -11.37 24.77 13.20
CA PHE A 663 -11.42 25.78 12.12
C PHE A 663 -12.19 27.05 12.49
N GLY A 664 -12.74 27.16 13.69
CA GLY A 664 -13.49 28.33 14.17
C GLY A 664 -14.99 28.32 13.87
N ASP A 665 -15.53 27.25 13.30
CA ASP A 665 -16.94 27.10 12.91
C ASP A 665 -17.78 26.51 14.05
N ALA A 666 -17.83 27.18 15.20
CA ALA A 666 -18.47 26.65 16.41
C ALA A 666 -19.97 26.34 16.20
N LYS A 667 -20.71 27.21 15.50
CA LYS A 667 -22.14 26.98 15.21
C LYS A 667 -22.35 25.72 14.36
N LEU A 668 -21.57 25.56 13.33
CA LEU A 668 -21.61 24.36 12.46
C LEU A 668 -21.21 23.12 13.24
N ALA A 669 -20.23 23.23 14.13
CA ALA A 669 -19.84 22.13 15.02
C ALA A 669 -21.02 21.65 15.87
N ASP A 670 -21.79 22.59 16.48
CA ASP A 670 -22.94 22.24 17.30
C ASP A 670 -24.06 21.58 16.46
N GLU A 671 -24.31 22.06 15.24
CA GLU A 671 -25.29 21.48 14.31
C GLU A 671 -24.90 20.04 13.93
N ILE A 672 -23.62 19.80 13.65
CA ILE A 672 -23.08 18.46 13.29
C ILE A 672 -23.10 17.52 14.49
N GLU A 673 -22.76 18.01 15.68
CA GLU A 673 -22.82 17.22 16.90
C GLU A 673 -24.25 16.78 17.22
N GLN A 674 -25.22 17.69 17.08
CA GLN A 674 -26.65 17.37 17.21
C GLN A 674 -27.12 16.38 16.16
N LEU A 675 -26.64 16.49 14.91
CA LEU A 675 -26.95 15.51 13.87
C LEU A 675 -26.42 14.12 14.28
N GLY A 676 -25.17 14.01 14.72
CA GLY A 676 -24.59 12.77 15.19
C GLY A 676 -25.35 12.15 16.38
N ALA A 677 -25.77 12.99 17.33
CA ALA A 677 -26.57 12.54 18.47
C ALA A 677 -27.96 12.00 18.04
N ARG A 678 -28.61 12.64 17.05
CA ARG A 678 -29.87 12.14 16.47
C ARG A 678 -29.67 10.79 15.77
N VAL A 679 -28.62 10.64 14.97
CA VAL A 679 -28.30 9.37 14.30
C VAL A 679 -28.05 8.27 15.32
N LEU A 680 -27.24 8.54 16.35
CA LEU A 680 -26.99 7.56 17.41
C LEU A 680 -28.28 7.16 18.13
N LYS A 681 -29.13 8.13 18.48
CA LYS A 681 -30.43 7.87 19.12
C LYS A 681 -31.31 6.96 18.24
N ALA A 682 -31.38 7.21 16.94
CA ALA A 682 -32.12 6.37 15.99
C ALA A 682 -31.51 4.97 15.88
N THR A 683 -30.17 4.87 15.83
CA THR A 683 -29.46 3.59 15.78
C THR A 683 -29.70 2.76 17.04
N VAL A 684 -29.64 3.38 18.22
CA VAL A 684 -29.97 2.71 19.49
C VAL A 684 -31.43 2.25 19.51
N ALA A 685 -32.37 3.10 19.09
CA ALA A 685 -33.80 2.74 19.07
C ALA A 685 -34.11 1.55 18.15
N ARG A 686 -33.30 1.38 17.07
CA ARG A 686 -33.54 0.34 16.06
C ARG A 686 -32.78 -0.94 16.35
N PHE A 687 -31.55 -0.88 16.83
CA PHE A 687 -30.61 -2.02 16.84
C PHE A 687 -30.13 -2.41 18.24
N TRP A 688 -30.36 -1.61 19.28
CA TRP A 688 -29.99 -2.01 20.63
C TRP A 688 -31.01 -2.94 21.23
N SER A 689 -30.64 -4.17 21.55
CA SER A 689 -31.47 -5.12 22.23
C SER A 689 -31.26 -5.04 23.74
N ARG A 690 -32.29 -4.64 24.50
CA ARG A 690 -32.23 -4.66 25.98
C ARG A 690 -32.13 -6.09 26.53
N GLU A 691 -32.76 -7.03 25.86
CA GLU A 691 -32.76 -8.46 26.22
C GLU A 691 -31.35 -9.04 26.08
N HIS A 692 -30.64 -8.66 25.01
CA HIS A 692 -29.29 -9.19 24.74
C HIS A 692 -28.15 -8.32 25.28
N GLY A 693 -28.44 -7.09 25.73
CA GLY A 693 -27.46 -6.15 26.25
C GLY A 693 -26.40 -5.70 25.23
N ALA A 694 -26.71 -5.76 23.92
CA ALA A 694 -25.81 -5.43 22.85
C ALA A 694 -26.57 -4.92 21.60
N PHE A 695 -25.87 -4.32 20.65
CA PHE A 695 -26.40 -4.07 19.31
C PHE A 695 -26.54 -5.39 18.54
N VAL A 696 -27.67 -5.54 17.86
CA VAL A 696 -28.01 -6.74 17.04
C VAL A 696 -28.15 -6.29 15.59
N ASP A 697 -27.30 -6.79 14.71
CA ASP A 697 -27.19 -6.30 13.33
C ASP A 697 -28.42 -6.59 12.46
N ASN A 698 -29.05 -7.74 12.67
CA ASN A 698 -30.21 -8.18 11.89
C ASN A 698 -31.58 -7.75 12.46
N LEU A 699 -31.63 -6.79 13.34
CA LEU A 699 -32.89 -6.16 13.73
C LEU A 699 -33.37 -5.15 12.67
N PRO A 700 -34.66 -5.17 12.29
CA PRO A 700 -35.73 -6.13 12.60
C PRO A 700 -35.84 -7.27 11.57
N TRP A 701 -34.84 -7.40 10.68
CA TRP A 701 -34.87 -8.40 9.61
C TRP A 701 -34.40 -9.74 10.15
N TRP A 702 -35.30 -10.40 10.91
CA TRP A 702 -35.00 -11.71 11.46
C TRP A 702 -34.67 -12.70 10.34
N ARG A 703 -33.71 -13.57 10.57
CA ARG A 703 -33.48 -14.73 9.74
C ARG A 703 -34.64 -15.71 9.85
N GLU A 704 -34.79 -16.58 8.87
CA GLU A 704 -35.83 -17.64 8.90
C GLU A 704 -35.72 -18.53 10.15
N ASP A 705 -34.50 -18.69 10.68
CA ASP A 705 -34.22 -19.44 11.91
C ASP A 705 -34.48 -18.64 13.21
N GLY A 706 -34.89 -17.39 13.10
CA GLY A 706 -35.15 -16.50 14.24
C GLY A 706 -33.92 -16.08 15.05
N GLY A 707 -32.72 -16.40 14.60
CA GLY A 707 -31.45 -16.16 15.30
C GLY A 707 -31.01 -14.69 15.28
N VAL A 708 -30.40 -14.24 16.40
CA VAL A 708 -29.73 -12.93 16.48
C VAL A 708 -28.35 -13.03 15.85
N HIS A 709 -27.98 -11.97 15.13
CA HIS A 709 -26.64 -11.83 14.55
C HIS A 709 -25.93 -10.60 15.13
N TYR A 710 -24.69 -10.81 15.51
CA TYR A 710 -23.74 -9.78 15.92
C TYR A 710 -22.56 -9.77 14.94
N SER A 711 -21.87 -8.65 14.83
CA SER A 711 -20.57 -8.60 14.15
C SER A 711 -19.47 -8.07 15.05
N GLU A 712 -18.28 -8.60 14.90
CA GLU A 712 -17.08 -8.14 15.61
C GLU A 712 -16.88 -6.62 15.42
N MET A 713 -17.19 -6.11 14.22
CA MET A 713 -17.05 -4.69 13.90
C MET A 713 -18.09 -3.83 14.62
N THR A 714 -19.37 -4.18 14.61
CA THR A 714 -20.42 -3.45 15.33
C THR A 714 -20.15 -3.38 16.82
N LEU A 715 -19.80 -4.54 17.41
CA LEU A 715 -19.46 -4.63 18.84
C LEU A 715 -18.23 -3.76 19.16
N GLY A 716 -17.16 -3.88 18.33
CA GLY A 716 -15.93 -3.12 18.53
C GLY A 716 -16.13 -1.60 18.45
N VAL A 717 -16.78 -1.14 17.39
CA VAL A 717 -17.06 0.28 17.15
C VAL A 717 -17.93 0.90 18.25
N SER A 718 -18.99 0.20 18.65
CA SER A 718 -19.91 0.68 19.68
C SER A 718 -19.24 0.86 21.04
N VAL A 719 -18.31 -0.02 21.40
CA VAL A 719 -17.51 0.08 22.63
C VAL A 719 -16.46 1.18 22.51
N GLU A 720 -15.69 1.21 21.41
CA GLU A 720 -14.59 2.18 21.25
C GLU A 720 -15.09 3.63 21.28
N TYR A 721 -16.21 3.90 20.65
CA TYR A 721 -16.77 5.26 20.56
C TYR A 721 -17.81 5.60 21.66
N ASP A 722 -17.92 4.80 22.73
CA ASP A 722 -18.85 5.03 23.86
C ASP A 722 -20.33 5.14 23.41
N GLN A 723 -20.76 4.28 22.49
CA GLN A 723 -22.10 4.35 21.88
C GLN A 723 -23.11 3.39 22.55
N CYS A 724 -22.62 2.51 23.45
CA CYS A 724 -23.49 1.62 24.21
C CYS A 724 -24.33 2.40 25.22
N PRO A 725 -25.68 2.24 25.25
CA PRO A 725 -26.54 2.95 26.18
C PRO A 725 -26.15 2.76 27.64
N GLY A 726 -26.06 3.86 28.39
CA GLY A 726 -25.67 3.84 29.80
C GLY A 726 -24.23 3.38 30.07
N GLY A 727 -23.41 3.22 29.03
CA GLY A 727 -22.05 2.71 29.15
C GLY A 727 -21.98 1.18 29.32
N ALA A 728 -23.06 0.45 29.05
CA ALA A 728 -23.14 -1.01 29.18
C ALA A 728 -22.33 -1.72 28.09
N ILE A 729 -21.05 -1.94 28.33
CA ILE A 729 -20.12 -2.58 27.37
C ILE A 729 -19.86 -4.06 27.67
N GLU A 730 -20.24 -4.54 28.83
CA GLU A 730 -19.85 -5.85 29.37
C GLU A 730 -20.23 -6.99 28.41
N ARG A 731 -21.45 -6.97 27.89
CA ARG A 731 -21.92 -8.00 26.97
C ARG A 731 -21.21 -7.97 25.62
N SER A 732 -20.95 -6.78 25.08
CA SER A 732 -20.19 -6.60 23.83
C SER A 732 -18.77 -7.13 23.99
N VAL A 733 -18.12 -6.83 25.12
CA VAL A 733 -16.77 -7.31 25.45
C VAL A 733 -16.76 -8.85 25.63
N GLU A 734 -17.76 -9.41 26.29
CA GLU A 734 -17.91 -10.86 26.43
C GLU A 734 -18.08 -11.56 25.08
N LEU A 735 -18.97 -11.04 24.20
CA LEU A 735 -19.18 -11.58 22.85
C LEU A 735 -17.89 -11.50 22.01
N LEU A 736 -17.13 -10.41 22.09
CA LEU A 736 -15.83 -10.27 21.43
C LEU A 736 -14.78 -11.23 21.98
N ALA A 737 -14.80 -11.51 23.28
CA ALA A 737 -13.85 -12.41 23.91
C ALA A 737 -14.13 -13.90 23.61
N THR A 738 -15.40 -14.28 23.56
CA THR A 738 -15.82 -15.68 23.41
C THR A 738 -16.13 -16.08 21.96
N LYS A 739 -16.49 -15.11 21.13
CA LYS A 739 -16.80 -15.29 19.69
C LYS A 739 -17.72 -16.48 19.41
N PRO A 740 -18.96 -16.51 19.98
CA PRO A 740 -19.91 -17.56 19.68
C PRO A 740 -20.30 -17.56 18.19
N LYS A 741 -20.91 -18.65 17.68
CA LYS A 741 -21.17 -18.85 16.25
C LYS A 741 -22.02 -17.76 15.56
N ASN A 742 -22.84 -17.05 16.33
CA ASN A 742 -23.67 -15.95 15.84
C ASN A 742 -22.96 -14.59 15.89
N VAL A 743 -21.69 -14.54 16.25
CA VAL A 743 -20.84 -13.38 16.04
C VAL A 743 -20.10 -13.57 14.71
N GLY A 744 -20.49 -12.75 13.73
CA GLY A 744 -19.79 -12.66 12.45
C GLY A 744 -18.38 -12.12 12.65
N ILE A 745 -17.39 -12.93 12.28
CA ILE A 745 -15.97 -12.60 12.37
C ILE A 745 -15.48 -12.26 10.98
N ASP A 746 -14.76 -11.17 10.85
CA ASP A 746 -14.08 -10.89 9.61
C ASP A 746 -12.87 -11.83 9.45
N ASN A 747 -12.74 -12.38 8.26
CA ASN A 747 -11.59 -13.19 7.90
C ASN A 747 -10.40 -12.31 7.45
N SER A 748 -10.63 -11.02 7.19
CA SER A 748 -9.55 -10.07 6.96
C SER A 748 -9.03 -9.51 8.28
N THR A 749 -7.77 -9.10 8.28
CA THR A 749 -7.10 -8.62 9.49
C THR A 749 -7.40 -7.16 9.83
N GLU A 750 -8.11 -6.45 8.96
CA GLU A 750 -8.41 -5.03 9.14
C GLU A 750 -9.43 -4.76 10.25
N PRO A 751 -10.63 -5.36 10.26
CA PRO A 751 -11.67 -5.07 11.25
C PRO A 751 -11.34 -5.54 12.67
N VAL A 752 -10.43 -6.47 12.80
CA VAL A 752 -10.01 -7.04 14.11
C VAL A 752 -9.52 -5.97 15.10
N ALA A 753 -8.91 -4.91 14.61
CA ALA A 753 -8.40 -3.85 15.48
C ALA A 753 -9.50 -3.17 16.31
N TRP A 754 -10.70 -3.03 15.79
CA TRP A 754 -11.84 -2.48 16.51
C TRP A 754 -12.23 -3.38 17.69
N GLY A 755 -12.27 -4.69 17.45
CA GLY A 755 -12.48 -5.69 18.49
C GLY A 755 -11.38 -5.65 19.55
N TRP A 756 -10.12 -5.53 19.18
CA TRP A 756 -9.01 -5.46 20.12
C TRP A 756 -9.01 -4.19 20.97
N TRP A 757 -9.37 -3.06 20.42
CA TRP A 757 -9.54 -1.83 21.21
C TRP A 757 -10.66 -1.96 22.22
N ALA A 758 -11.79 -2.51 21.80
CA ALA A 758 -12.91 -2.76 22.68
C ALA A 758 -12.56 -3.75 23.80
N LEU A 759 -11.87 -4.85 23.48
CA LEU A 759 -11.38 -5.81 24.46
C LEU A 759 -10.44 -5.17 25.49
N ALA A 760 -9.45 -4.40 25.02
CA ALA A 760 -8.52 -3.71 25.91
C ALA A 760 -9.22 -2.64 26.78
N LYS A 761 -10.18 -1.90 26.21
CA LYS A 761 -11.00 -0.92 26.93
C LYS A 761 -11.89 -1.59 27.98
N GLY A 762 -12.39 -2.78 27.67
CA GLY A 762 -13.17 -3.63 28.58
C GLY A 762 -12.33 -4.47 29.55
N GLY A 763 -11.02 -4.25 29.67
CA GLY A 763 -10.15 -4.95 30.61
C GLY A 763 -9.79 -6.39 30.21
N ARG A 764 -9.85 -6.72 28.91
CA ARG A 764 -9.52 -8.05 28.37
C ARG A 764 -8.30 -8.03 27.42
N PRO A 765 -7.14 -7.44 27.83
CA PRO A 765 -5.90 -7.48 27.04
C PRO A 765 -5.36 -8.91 26.86
N ASP A 766 -5.73 -9.84 27.77
CA ASP A 766 -5.41 -11.27 27.68
C ASP A 766 -5.88 -11.90 26.37
N VAL A 767 -7.10 -11.57 25.94
CA VAL A 767 -7.65 -12.06 24.65
C VAL A 767 -6.87 -11.48 23.47
N VAL A 768 -6.48 -10.21 23.53
CA VAL A 768 -5.68 -9.56 22.47
C VAL A 768 -4.33 -10.26 22.30
N VAL A 769 -3.61 -10.46 23.40
CA VAL A 769 -2.29 -11.15 23.38
C VAL A 769 -2.43 -12.61 22.93
N LYS A 770 -3.49 -13.28 23.37
CA LYS A 770 -3.81 -14.65 22.90
C LYS A 770 -4.03 -14.68 21.39
N GLU A 771 -4.78 -13.75 20.81
CA GLU A 771 -5.00 -13.70 19.36
C GLU A 771 -3.71 -13.34 18.58
N PHE A 772 -2.84 -12.51 19.13
CA PHE A 772 -1.51 -12.30 18.54
C PHE A 772 -0.74 -13.62 18.42
N ARG A 773 -0.77 -14.47 19.45
CA ARG A 773 -0.06 -15.74 19.42
C ARG A 773 -0.74 -16.79 18.55
N GLU A 774 -2.05 -17.00 18.73
CA GLU A 774 -2.78 -18.13 18.14
C GLU A 774 -3.30 -17.87 16.72
N VAL A 775 -3.67 -16.63 16.41
CA VAL A 775 -4.22 -16.27 15.11
C VAL A 775 -3.11 -15.71 14.20
N TYR A 776 -2.51 -14.60 14.60
CA TYR A 776 -1.48 -13.94 13.77
C TYR A 776 -0.17 -14.71 13.73
N GLY A 777 0.27 -15.22 14.87
CA GLY A 777 1.47 -16.06 14.96
C GLY A 777 1.36 -17.37 14.18
N ALA A 778 0.14 -17.81 13.88
CA ALA A 778 -0.11 -19.00 13.06
C ALA A 778 -0.10 -18.73 11.56
N MET A 779 -0.28 -17.46 11.11
CA MET A 779 -0.33 -17.09 9.70
C MET A 779 0.95 -17.47 8.94
N ASN A 780 0.79 -18.03 7.75
CA ASN A 780 1.93 -18.36 6.88
C ASN A 780 2.67 -17.10 6.41
N SER A 781 1.98 -16.00 6.14
CA SER A 781 2.59 -14.72 5.81
C SER A 781 3.52 -14.21 6.91
N VAL A 782 3.11 -14.34 8.18
CA VAL A 782 3.93 -13.98 9.35
C VAL A 782 5.16 -14.89 9.48
N LYS A 783 4.98 -16.19 9.30
CA LYS A 783 6.05 -17.19 9.45
C LYS A 783 7.08 -17.14 8.30
N LEU A 784 6.58 -16.99 7.08
CA LEU A 784 7.39 -17.17 5.87
C LEU A 784 7.83 -15.85 5.26
N ASN A 785 6.97 -14.85 5.20
CA ASN A 785 7.19 -13.61 4.46
C ASN A 785 7.57 -12.42 5.33
N ASN A 786 7.47 -12.57 6.65
CA ASN A 786 7.57 -11.46 7.61
C ASN A 786 6.56 -10.33 7.27
N THR A 787 5.34 -10.69 6.90
CA THR A 787 4.22 -9.77 6.62
C THR A 787 2.97 -10.26 7.31
N SER A 788 2.07 -9.34 7.69
CA SER A 788 0.81 -9.70 8.31
C SER A 788 -0.34 -9.45 7.36
N GLU A 789 -0.72 -10.49 6.64
CA GLU A 789 -1.92 -10.51 5.84
C GLU A 789 -2.35 -11.93 5.57
N GLU A 790 -3.56 -12.22 5.86
CA GLU A 790 -4.31 -13.30 5.22
C GLU A 790 -5.78 -12.97 5.17
N PHE A 791 -6.41 -13.33 4.07
CA PHE A 791 -7.84 -13.24 3.91
C PHE A 791 -8.59 -14.24 4.80
N TYR A 792 -7.93 -15.29 5.26
CA TYR A 792 -8.59 -16.33 6.02
C TYR A 792 -7.80 -16.67 7.27
N ARG A 793 -8.41 -16.47 8.43
CA ARG A 793 -7.90 -17.01 9.68
C ARG A 793 -7.72 -18.51 9.54
N GLY A 794 -6.50 -18.99 9.65
CA GLY A 794 -6.17 -20.39 9.54
C GLY A 794 -5.96 -20.95 8.13
N SER A 795 -5.78 -20.11 7.10
CA SER A 795 -5.31 -20.58 5.81
C SER A 795 -3.98 -21.33 5.96
N LYS A 796 -3.97 -22.58 5.54
CA LYS A 796 -2.80 -23.47 5.59
C LYS A 796 -2.07 -23.55 4.25
N ARG A 797 -2.38 -22.67 3.29
CA ARG A 797 -1.83 -22.77 1.93
C ARG A 797 -0.64 -21.82 1.75
N PRO A 798 0.59 -22.32 1.80
CA PRO A 798 1.78 -21.49 1.58
C PRO A 798 1.99 -21.12 0.10
N ASP A 799 1.28 -21.77 -0.81
CA ASP A 799 1.46 -21.74 -2.27
C ASP A 799 0.45 -20.86 -3.01
N THR A 800 -0.49 -20.28 -2.32
CA THR A 800 -1.48 -19.42 -2.96
C THR A 800 -0.94 -18.01 -3.11
N GLY A 801 -0.97 -17.47 -4.32
CA GLY A 801 -0.71 -16.07 -4.61
C GLY A 801 -1.72 -15.10 -3.97
N SER A 802 -2.27 -15.46 -2.83
CA SER A 802 -3.21 -14.69 -2.01
C SER A 802 -2.61 -14.25 -0.67
N ASN A 803 -1.33 -14.53 -0.42
CA ASN A 803 -0.62 -14.01 0.74
C ASN A 803 -0.16 -12.57 0.46
N TRP A 804 -1.08 -11.70 0.10
CA TRP A 804 -0.74 -10.32 -0.20
C TRP A 804 -0.48 -9.56 1.09
N SER A 805 0.54 -8.74 1.08
CA SER A 805 0.74 -7.78 2.14
C SER A 805 -0.28 -6.66 1.99
N HIS A 806 -1.21 -6.60 2.93
CA HIS A 806 -2.08 -5.46 3.13
C HIS A 806 -1.46 -4.52 4.15
N ALA A 807 -2.08 -3.39 4.35
CA ALA A 807 -1.75 -2.49 5.43
C ALA A 807 -2.21 -3.01 6.81
N CYS A 808 -2.11 -4.30 7.02
CA CYS A 808 -2.53 -4.96 8.25
C CYS A 808 -1.47 -4.85 9.34
N CYS A 809 -1.14 -3.63 9.73
CA CYS A 809 -0.20 -3.31 10.80
C CYS A 809 -0.89 -3.06 12.15
N ALA A 810 -2.16 -3.46 12.30
CA ALA A 810 -2.92 -3.33 13.54
C ALA A 810 -2.18 -3.82 14.79
N PRO A 811 -1.43 -4.95 14.78
CA PRO A 811 -0.70 -5.40 15.97
C PRO A 811 0.25 -4.36 16.57
N ILE A 812 1.02 -3.63 15.76
CA ILE A 812 1.93 -2.61 16.28
C ILE A 812 1.18 -1.39 16.82
N TYR A 813 0.11 -0.98 16.18
CA TYR A 813 -0.73 0.11 16.65
C TYR A 813 -1.43 -0.25 17.98
N VAL A 814 -1.99 -1.44 18.07
CA VAL A 814 -2.63 -1.96 19.30
C VAL A 814 -1.61 -2.16 20.41
N ALA A 815 -0.38 -2.56 20.12
CA ALA A 815 0.70 -2.62 21.10
C ALA A 815 0.96 -1.24 21.75
N VAL A 816 0.91 -0.16 20.95
CA VAL A 816 1.06 1.22 21.47
C VAL A 816 -0.18 1.66 22.24
N MET A 817 -1.35 1.62 21.59
CA MET A 817 -2.58 2.25 22.08
C MET A 817 -3.27 1.47 23.19
N SER A 818 -3.08 0.15 23.23
CA SER A 818 -3.79 -0.74 24.15
C SER A 818 -2.86 -1.44 25.14
N LEU A 819 -1.75 -2.04 24.68
CA LEU A 819 -0.86 -2.78 25.59
C LEU A 819 0.07 -1.87 26.39
N ALA A 820 0.81 -0.99 25.74
CA ALA A 820 1.52 0.11 26.44
C ALA A 820 0.54 1.17 26.95
N GLY A 821 -0.60 1.32 26.26
CA GLY A 821 -1.69 2.20 26.62
C GLY A 821 -1.34 3.68 26.49
N ILE A 822 -0.45 4.04 25.54
CA ILE A 822 -0.07 5.44 25.29
C ILE A 822 -1.14 6.08 24.41
N ARG A 823 -1.94 6.95 24.98
CA ARG A 823 -3.05 7.64 24.28
C ARG A 823 -2.94 9.14 24.46
N LEU A 824 -3.12 9.90 23.39
CA LEU A 824 -3.22 11.36 23.47
C LEU A 824 -4.60 11.76 24.03
N LEU A 825 -4.61 12.69 24.95
CA LEU A 825 -5.82 13.28 25.55
C LEU A 825 -6.13 14.66 24.94
N GLU A 826 -5.09 15.40 24.55
CA GLU A 826 -5.21 16.69 23.86
C GLU A 826 -4.35 16.72 22.61
N PRO A 827 -4.74 17.49 21.57
CA PRO A 827 -3.98 17.57 20.32
C PRO A 827 -2.50 17.83 20.53
N ALA A 828 -1.67 17.28 19.63
CA ALA A 828 -0.22 17.34 19.66
C ALA A 828 0.42 16.67 20.91
N PHE A 829 -0.28 15.76 21.58
CA PHE A 829 0.18 15.17 22.85
C PHE A 829 0.46 16.19 23.97
N LYS A 830 -0.19 17.34 23.96
CA LYS A 830 -0.08 18.31 25.07
C LYS A 830 -0.44 17.67 26.41
N ARG A 831 -1.44 16.82 26.41
CA ARG A 831 -1.75 15.87 27.47
C ARG A 831 -1.86 14.46 26.90
N TYR A 832 -1.35 13.48 27.64
CA TYR A 832 -1.42 12.07 27.26
C TYR A 832 -1.53 11.18 28.51
N GLU A 833 -2.07 9.97 28.32
CA GLU A 833 -2.06 8.92 29.33
C GLU A 833 -1.18 7.76 28.91
N ILE A 834 -0.65 7.06 29.92
CA ILE A 834 0.00 5.76 29.80
C ILE A 834 -0.80 4.80 30.69
N ARG A 835 -1.38 3.76 30.09
CA ARG A 835 -2.19 2.74 30.79
C ARG A 835 -1.66 1.34 30.46
N PRO A 836 -0.64 0.83 31.14
CA PRO A 836 -0.04 -0.46 30.84
C PRO A 836 -1.03 -1.62 31.04
N GLN A 837 -1.24 -2.41 29.99
CA GLN A 837 -2.14 -3.57 29.98
C GLN A 837 -1.44 -4.75 29.29
N LEU A 838 -0.29 -5.19 29.85
CA LEU A 838 0.60 -6.16 29.21
C LEU A 838 0.03 -7.59 29.19
N ALA A 839 -1.08 -7.86 29.89
CA ALA A 839 -1.60 -9.21 30.10
C ALA A 839 -0.51 -10.13 30.68
N ASP A 840 -0.22 -11.23 30.01
CA ASP A 840 0.83 -12.20 30.37
C ASP A 840 2.14 -12.04 29.60
N LEU A 841 2.29 -10.91 28.86
CA LEU A 841 3.57 -10.60 28.22
C LEU A 841 4.65 -10.37 29.29
N PRO A 842 5.84 -10.99 29.15
CA PRO A 842 6.92 -10.83 30.12
C PRO A 842 7.47 -9.39 30.12
N ASP A 843 7.45 -8.75 28.97
CA ASP A 843 7.89 -7.37 28.77
C ASP A 843 7.30 -6.77 27.49
N LEU A 844 7.34 -5.44 27.40
CA LEU A 844 7.06 -4.66 26.19
C LEU A 844 7.85 -3.36 26.25
N ALA A 845 8.59 -3.04 25.17
CA ALA A 845 9.30 -1.77 25.04
C ALA A 845 9.06 -1.12 23.67
N LEU A 846 8.85 0.18 23.66
CA LEU A 846 8.64 0.98 22.44
C LEU A 846 8.92 2.48 22.69
N THR A 847 8.99 3.23 21.60
CA THR A 847 9.10 4.70 21.65
C THR A 847 8.04 5.33 20.76
N VAL A 848 7.27 6.27 21.29
CA VAL A 848 6.32 7.11 20.56
C VAL A 848 6.93 8.48 20.33
N HIS A 849 6.99 8.93 19.09
CA HIS A 849 7.49 10.24 18.71
C HIS A 849 6.36 11.26 18.74
N THR A 850 6.56 12.37 19.46
CA THR A 850 5.57 13.45 19.58
C THR A 850 6.19 14.81 19.25
N PRO A 851 5.37 15.84 18.95
CA PRO A 851 5.89 17.20 18.76
C PRO A 851 6.66 17.78 19.97
N HIS A 852 6.50 17.19 21.15
CA HIS A 852 7.14 17.63 22.39
C HIS A 852 8.35 16.78 22.77
N GLY A 853 8.75 15.84 21.94
CA GLY A 853 9.81 14.86 22.20
C GLY A 853 9.28 13.44 22.37
N PRO A 854 10.17 12.45 22.49
CA PRO A 854 9.77 11.05 22.56
C PRO A 854 9.13 10.68 23.90
N ILE A 855 8.16 9.79 23.87
CA ILE A 855 7.68 9.01 25.00
C ILE A 855 8.28 7.61 24.91
N GLY A 856 9.28 7.31 25.75
CA GLY A 856 9.86 5.98 25.89
C GLY A 856 9.06 5.17 26.90
N PHE A 857 8.73 3.94 26.54
CA PHE A 857 8.02 2.99 27.40
C PHE A 857 8.78 1.66 27.45
N SER A 858 9.05 1.18 28.68
CA SER A 858 9.48 -0.18 28.93
C SER A 858 8.75 -0.71 30.18
N GLY A 859 7.93 -1.73 29.99
CA GLY A 859 7.21 -2.42 31.06
C GLY A 859 7.69 -3.86 31.18
N LYS A 860 7.93 -4.34 32.39
CA LYS A 860 8.40 -5.70 32.69
C LYS A 860 7.68 -6.29 33.91
N GLY A 861 7.44 -7.59 33.89
CA GLY A 861 6.84 -8.33 34.98
C GLY A 861 5.31 -8.42 34.95
N PRO A 862 4.75 -9.34 35.74
CA PRO A 862 3.31 -9.56 35.81
C PRO A 862 2.58 -8.46 36.59
N LEU A 863 1.25 -8.47 36.52
CA LEU A 863 0.39 -7.56 37.27
C LEU A 863 0.74 -7.63 38.80
N GLY A 864 0.86 -6.45 39.41
CA GLY A 864 1.15 -6.30 40.84
C GLY A 864 2.64 -6.43 41.22
N THR A 865 3.53 -6.69 40.28
CA THR A 865 5.00 -6.67 40.46
C THR A 865 5.72 -6.07 39.25
N ARG A 866 5.06 -5.21 38.51
CA ARG A 866 5.60 -4.62 37.29
C ARG A 866 6.60 -3.50 37.60
N THR A 867 7.63 -3.43 36.79
CA THR A 867 8.54 -2.28 36.73
C THR A 867 8.32 -1.54 35.40
N LEU A 868 8.04 -0.27 35.47
CA LEU A 868 7.93 0.62 34.31
C LEU A 868 9.13 1.56 34.28
N THR A 869 9.82 1.64 33.13
CA THR A 869 10.79 2.70 32.85
C THR A 869 10.22 3.60 31.77
N LEU A 870 10.00 4.86 32.08
CA LEU A 870 9.33 5.82 31.22
C LEU A 870 10.27 7.00 30.96
N THR A 871 10.49 7.33 29.68
CA THR A 871 11.11 8.59 29.25
C THR A 871 10.00 9.54 28.82
N LEU A 872 9.95 10.73 29.41
CA LEU A 872 8.82 11.65 29.31
C LEU A 872 9.22 12.97 28.64
N PRO A 873 8.45 13.49 27.67
CA PRO A 873 8.75 14.74 27.01
C PRO A 873 8.66 15.94 27.96
N PRO A 874 9.48 17.00 27.76
CA PRO A 874 9.58 18.11 28.72
C PRO A 874 8.36 19.04 28.71
N ASN A 875 7.66 19.17 27.57
CA ASN A 875 6.62 20.19 27.36
C ASN A 875 5.22 19.57 27.19
N ALA A 876 4.97 18.42 27.82
CA ALA A 876 3.68 17.74 27.78
C ALA A 876 3.32 17.17 29.15
N ALA A 877 2.02 17.14 29.47
CA ALA A 877 1.52 16.63 30.73
C ALA A 877 1.13 15.15 30.60
N GLY A 878 1.89 14.26 31.24
CA GLY A 878 1.64 12.82 31.26
C GLY A 878 0.86 12.38 32.50
N GLU A 879 -0.02 11.41 32.32
CA GLU A 879 -0.74 10.73 33.39
C GLU A 879 -0.48 9.21 33.31
N LEU A 880 -0.15 8.59 34.42
CA LEU A 880 -0.12 7.13 34.52
C LEU A 880 -1.46 6.64 35.08
N VAL A 881 -2.09 5.70 34.39
CA VAL A 881 -3.30 5.02 34.86
C VAL A 881 -2.95 3.59 35.19
N VAL A 882 -3.12 3.20 36.45
CA VAL A 882 -2.77 1.86 36.90
C VAL A 882 -4.01 0.98 37.10
N HIS A 883 -3.78 -0.33 37.06
CA HIS A 883 -4.85 -1.31 37.37
C HIS A 883 -5.37 -1.10 38.80
N PRO A 884 -6.67 -1.34 39.08
CA PRO A 884 -7.23 -1.23 40.45
C PRO A 884 -6.45 -2.04 41.52
N ASP A 885 -5.87 -3.15 41.12
CA ASP A 885 -5.08 -4.04 42.02
C ASP A 885 -3.62 -3.58 42.20
N GLU A 886 -3.27 -2.42 41.67
CA GLU A 886 -1.91 -1.87 41.75
C GLU A 886 -1.87 -0.54 42.48
N LYS A 887 -0.81 -0.31 43.24
CA LYS A 887 -0.51 0.95 43.91
C LYS A 887 0.94 1.37 43.66
N LEU A 888 1.16 2.65 43.77
CA LEU A 888 2.50 3.27 43.65
C LEU A 888 2.58 4.54 44.49
N ASN A 889 3.81 5.01 44.68
CA ASN A 889 4.09 6.20 45.50
C ASN A 889 4.35 7.43 44.62
N LEU A 890 3.31 7.91 43.92
CA LEU A 890 3.31 9.16 43.14
C LEU A 890 2.12 10.06 43.54
N LYS A 891 2.17 11.32 43.08
CA LYS A 891 1.06 12.25 43.32
C LYS A 891 -0.23 11.75 42.62
N SER A 892 -1.20 11.36 43.43
CA SER A 892 -2.51 10.91 42.96
C SER A 892 -3.36 12.06 42.43
N LEU A 893 -4.01 11.82 41.29
CA LEU A 893 -5.03 12.68 40.67
C LEU A 893 -6.45 12.13 40.91
N GLY A 894 -6.56 11.02 41.67
CA GLY A 894 -7.81 10.29 41.90
C GLY A 894 -8.10 9.23 40.85
N LYS A 895 -8.98 8.28 41.19
CA LYS A 895 -9.42 7.19 40.27
C LYS A 895 -8.27 6.38 39.62
N GLY A 896 -7.20 6.05 40.37
CA GLY A 896 -6.05 5.29 39.84
C GLY A 896 -5.16 6.07 38.85
N ARG A 897 -5.31 7.40 38.80
CA ARG A 897 -4.48 8.30 37.95
C ARG A 897 -3.40 8.98 38.77
N PHE A 898 -2.22 9.11 38.20
CA PHE A 898 -1.05 9.71 38.83
C PHE A 898 -0.31 10.62 37.86
N ALA A 899 0.12 11.79 38.36
CA ALA A 899 0.88 12.73 37.55
C ALA A 899 2.30 12.21 37.26
N LEU A 900 2.73 12.27 36.03
CA LEU A 900 4.10 11.93 35.60
C LEU A 900 4.98 13.18 35.53
N PRO A 901 6.25 13.12 35.98
CA PRO A 901 7.16 14.26 35.95
C PRO A 901 7.67 14.52 34.52
N ALA A 902 7.33 15.67 33.93
CA ALA A 902 7.73 16.01 32.57
C ALA A 902 9.28 16.14 32.46
N GLY A 903 9.84 15.80 31.28
CA GLY A 903 11.25 15.97 30.96
C GLY A 903 12.22 15.00 31.66
N GLN A 904 11.71 13.94 32.26
CA GLN A 904 12.50 12.99 33.05
C GLN A 904 12.40 11.57 32.54
N THR A 905 13.42 10.78 32.82
CA THR A 905 13.33 9.32 32.77
C THR A 905 13.10 8.82 34.19
N VAL A 906 12.01 8.09 34.42
CA VAL A 906 11.63 7.57 35.73
C VAL A 906 11.45 6.06 35.69
N THR A 907 11.84 5.41 36.79
CA THR A 907 11.54 4.00 37.03
C THR A 907 10.47 3.91 38.12
N ILE A 908 9.38 3.20 37.85
CA ILE A 908 8.22 3.08 38.72
C ILE A 908 7.98 1.60 39.01
N GLU A 909 7.95 1.24 40.27
CA GLU A 909 7.55 -0.11 40.72
C GLU A 909 6.05 -0.10 41.05
N LEU A 910 5.30 -0.96 40.39
CA LEU A 910 3.89 -1.21 40.69
C LEU A 910 3.79 -2.41 41.62
N LYS A 911 3.09 -2.26 42.75
CA LYS A 911 2.92 -3.30 43.78
C LYS A 911 1.43 -3.64 43.93
N HIS A 912 1.11 -4.84 44.38
CA HIS A 912 -0.29 -5.15 44.76
C HIS A 912 -0.83 -4.16 45.80
N THR A 913 -2.13 -3.86 45.68
CA THR A 913 -2.84 -2.98 46.64
C THR A 913 -2.87 -3.56 48.05
#